data_3a21695cf3b72e73052056d58efe39c4
#
_entry.id   3a21695cf3b72e73052056d58efe39c4
#
_cell.length_a   1.000
_cell.length_b   1.000
_cell.length_c   1.000
_cell.angle_alpha   90.00
_cell.angle_beta   90.00
_cell.angle_gamma   90.00
#
_symmetry.space_group_name_H-M   'P 1'
#
loop_
_entity.id
_entity.type
_entity.pdbx_description
1 polymer ?
#
loop_
_entity_poly.entity_id
_entity_poly.type
_entity_poly.pdbx_seq_one_letter_code
_entity_poly.pdbx_strand_id
1 'polypeptide(L)'
;MRVITHHSAARLWLLCTPGTSYAFRLDADDVPRHVHWGRPLSLEQAVAVAADLPAEDPGGDDPGGEEYAVEGGLRFGAPSLTVRFADGVRGFAWRFVSHSVEGGRLTLSFTDRVRCLSLDLNYRIRDGHDQIERWAVLTAGEQVDVLRLDSAAWTLPARDDYRVSHVVGEWGREFQLRRDHVPVGESVFTSRLGITGQHAGPWLMLDAQDAAEEHGEVWSAALAWSGSRRITVRRDPYGRASWTGGFGHEGLVWKLAAGEHLETPVFTGLYAPDGFGGTSRRWHAFVEGEVLPARPAERPLIFNSWEATEFDISEKQQRQLAGLAAGLGVEVFVVDDAWFGARTGDAAGLGDWWPNPDRFPQGLGPLADRVRALGMGFGLWVEPEAVNPDSDLFRGHPDWILSQDGRTRTQRRNQHVLDFARRDVREWAVEWLVRTVTELDVAFLKWDMNRPFSEAGQPGATDPDRVWIEHTRGVYEVMDRLRGARPGLYLESCAGGGGRADLGVLSRADQIWTSDNTDAADRVAIQHGHGQLLPARTMGAWVTDSPNSHTARATSIRYRFHVSMAGALGIGGDLRNWSEEDLAWARMLVGQYKRIRPVVHGGVQYRLDHDAVQYVTRDEAVVFQFQPSALTRTTARTRLKGLDPDARYQDEDTGAVHEGAVLLSHGLPPLLPFDRTSELVHLRRLPR
;
A
#
# COMPACT_ATOMS: atom_id res chain seq x y z
N MET A 1 -10.14 -23.80 -6.89
CA MET A 1 -8.96 -24.54 -7.42
C MET A 1 -8.35 -23.67 -8.50
N ARG A 2 -7.05 -23.37 -8.39
CA ARG A 2 -6.34 -22.63 -9.45
C ARG A 2 -5.99 -23.57 -10.59
N VAL A 3 -6.26 -23.17 -11.82
CA VAL A 3 -5.92 -23.98 -13.00
C VAL A 3 -5.51 -23.07 -14.13
N ILE A 4 -4.38 -23.37 -14.76
CA ILE A 4 -3.95 -22.74 -16.01
C ILE A 4 -4.04 -23.81 -17.09
N THR A 5 -4.87 -23.57 -18.11
CA THR A 5 -5.08 -24.49 -19.22
C THR A 5 -4.74 -23.81 -20.55
N HIS A 6 -4.36 -24.65 -21.55
CA HIS A 6 -4.02 -24.20 -22.88
C HIS A 6 -4.79 -25.01 -23.92
N HIS A 7 -5.43 -24.32 -24.87
CA HIS A 7 -6.05 -24.92 -26.04
C HIS A 7 -5.17 -24.69 -27.28
N SER A 8 -4.44 -25.71 -27.70
CA SER A 8 -3.39 -25.57 -28.72
C SER A 8 -3.91 -25.10 -30.07
N ALA A 9 -5.06 -25.62 -30.55
CA ALA A 9 -5.60 -25.26 -31.85
C ALA A 9 -6.11 -23.78 -31.90
N ALA A 10 -6.65 -23.27 -30.80
CA ALA A 10 -7.09 -21.89 -30.67
C ALA A 10 -5.96 -20.96 -30.19
N ARG A 11 -4.79 -21.49 -29.87
CA ARG A 11 -3.66 -20.76 -29.27
C ARG A 11 -4.11 -19.90 -28.08
N LEU A 12 -4.97 -20.48 -27.20
CA LEU A 12 -5.65 -19.78 -26.10
C LEU A 12 -5.20 -20.32 -24.76
N TRP A 13 -4.92 -19.42 -23.83
CA TRP A 13 -4.69 -19.73 -22.41
C TRP A 13 -5.84 -19.23 -21.58
N LEU A 14 -6.25 -20.05 -20.61
CA LEU A 14 -7.27 -19.73 -19.62
C LEU A 14 -6.72 -19.94 -18.22
N LEU A 15 -6.73 -18.87 -17.43
CA LEU A 15 -6.40 -18.87 -16.01
C LEU A 15 -7.70 -18.85 -15.21
N CYS A 16 -7.90 -19.85 -14.37
CA CYS A 16 -9.09 -19.98 -13.52
C CYS A 16 -8.70 -19.85 -12.05
N THR A 17 -9.44 -19.03 -11.33
CA THR A 17 -9.41 -18.87 -9.88
C THR A 17 -10.78 -19.24 -9.31
N PRO A 18 -11.02 -19.21 -7.97
CA PRO A 18 -12.35 -19.52 -7.42
C PRO A 18 -13.48 -18.64 -7.98
N GLY A 19 -13.25 -17.35 -8.18
CA GLY A 19 -14.28 -16.38 -8.54
C GLY A 19 -14.14 -15.73 -9.91
N THR A 20 -13.04 -16.00 -10.66
CA THR A 20 -12.82 -15.38 -11.98
C THR A 20 -12.12 -16.30 -12.97
N SER A 21 -12.32 -16.00 -14.25
CA SER A 21 -11.51 -16.52 -15.35
C SER A 21 -10.90 -15.38 -16.14
N TYR A 22 -9.67 -15.58 -16.57
CA TYR A 22 -8.91 -14.66 -17.42
C TYR A 22 -8.41 -15.42 -18.65
N ALA A 23 -8.76 -14.96 -19.83
CA ALA A 23 -8.41 -15.64 -21.07
C ALA A 23 -7.82 -14.68 -22.10
N PHE A 24 -6.82 -15.14 -22.82
CA PHE A 24 -6.22 -14.46 -23.98
C PHE A 24 -5.74 -15.50 -25.01
N ARG A 25 -5.53 -15.06 -26.25
CA ARG A 25 -5.05 -15.89 -27.35
C ARG A 25 -3.93 -15.20 -28.12
N LEU A 26 -3.19 -15.95 -28.92
CA LEU A 26 -2.33 -15.37 -29.93
C LEU A 26 -3.08 -15.32 -31.27
N ASP A 27 -3.01 -14.17 -31.92
CA ASP A 27 -3.51 -14.02 -33.30
C ASP A 27 -2.54 -14.61 -34.34
N ALA A 28 -2.82 -14.39 -35.65
CA ALA A 28 -2.00 -14.92 -36.75
C ALA A 28 -0.58 -14.32 -36.78
N ASP A 29 -0.41 -13.12 -36.23
CA ASP A 29 0.86 -12.39 -36.18
C ASP A 29 1.61 -12.57 -34.88
N ASP A 30 1.20 -13.54 -34.03
CA ASP A 30 1.73 -13.81 -32.70
C ASP A 30 1.44 -12.72 -31.67
N VAL A 31 0.54 -11.78 -31.94
CA VAL A 31 0.16 -10.74 -31.00
C VAL A 31 -0.77 -11.33 -29.94
N PRO A 32 -0.46 -11.15 -28.64
CA PRO A 32 -1.36 -11.61 -27.59
C PRO A 32 -2.59 -10.69 -27.49
N ARG A 33 -3.79 -11.30 -27.61
CA ARG A 33 -5.08 -10.65 -27.62
C ARG A 33 -5.93 -11.06 -26.44
N HIS A 34 -6.48 -10.09 -25.72
CA HIS A 34 -7.43 -10.32 -24.65
C HIS A 34 -8.71 -11.00 -25.15
N VAL A 35 -9.25 -11.95 -24.41
CA VAL A 35 -10.50 -12.66 -24.72
C VAL A 35 -11.55 -12.42 -23.64
N HIS A 36 -11.21 -12.61 -22.38
CA HIS A 36 -12.18 -12.54 -21.29
C HIS A 36 -11.52 -12.21 -19.95
N TRP A 37 -12.15 -11.34 -19.18
CA TRP A 37 -11.88 -11.16 -17.74
C TRP A 37 -13.19 -10.89 -17.01
N GLY A 38 -13.66 -11.90 -16.25
CA GLY A 38 -14.96 -11.82 -15.60
C GLY A 38 -15.31 -13.10 -14.84
N ARG A 39 -16.59 -13.43 -14.80
CA ARG A 39 -17.09 -14.65 -14.15
C ARG A 39 -16.42 -15.91 -14.72
N PRO A 40 -16.30 -17.00 -13.93
CA PRO A 40 -15.67 -18.24 -14.36
C PRO A 40 -16.25 -18.82 -15.66
N LEU A 41 -15.37 -19.21 -16.58
CA LEU A 41 -15.67 -19.93 -17.82
C LEU A 41 -14.92 -21.25 -17.86
N SER A 42 -15.46 -22.25 -18.57
CA SER A 42 -14.70 -23.43 -18.99
C SER A 42 -13.78 -23.11 -20.18
N LEU A 43 -12.84 -24.00 -20.48
CA LEU A 43 -11.93 -23.81 -21.62
C LEU A 43 -12.72 -23.76 -22.96
N GLU A 44 -13.72 -24.63 -23.12
CA GLU A 44 -14.58 -24.65 -24.32
C GLU A 44 -15.39 -23.37 -24.44
N GLN A 45 -15.90 -22.82 -23.33
CA GLN A 45 -16.61 -21.55 -23.32
C GLN A 45 -15.67 -20.40 -23.68
N ALA A 46 -14.44 -20.37 -23.17
CA ALA A 46 -13.46 -19.35 -23.53
C ALA A 46 -13.05 -19.40 -25.00
N VAL A 47 -12.94 -20.61 -25.59
CA VAL A 47 -12.72 -20.81 -27.03
C VAL A 47 -13.90 -20.31 -27.84
N ALA A 48 -15.15 -20.58 -27.41
CA ALA A 48 -16.34 -20.07 -28.07
C ALA A 48 -16.40 -18.52 -28.03
N VAL A 49 -16.12 -17.92 -26.88
CA VAL A 49 -16.01 -16.44 -26.76
C VAL A 49 -14.94 -15.89 -27.71
N ALA A 50 -13.77 -16.53 -27.76
CA ALA A 50 -12.70 -16.10 -28.67
C ALA A 50 -13.07 -16.19 -30.16
N ALA A 51 -13.91 -17.16 -30.53
CA ALA A 51 -14.40 -17.31 -31.91
C ALA A 51 -15.49 -16.28 -32.29
N ASP A 52 -16.24 -15.79 -31.29
CA ASP A 52 -17.31 -14.79 -31.48
C ASP A 52 -16.79 -13.33 -31.41
N LEU A 53 -15.56 -13.12 -30.97
CA LEU A 53 -14.96 -11.79 -31.00
C LEU A 53 -14.88 -11.30 -32.46
N PRO A 54 -15.20 -10.01 -32.72
CA PRO A 54 -15.09 -9.46 -34.05
C PRO A 54 -13.73 -9.78 -34.68
N ALA A 55 -13.72 -10.23 -35.92
CA ALA A 55 -12.49 -10.26 -36.68
C ALA A 55 -11.92 -8.84 -36.72
N GLU A 56 -10.60 -8.71 -36.69
CA GLU A 56 -9.96 -7.41 -36.84
C GLU A 56 -10.53 -6.75 -38.09
N ASP A 57 -11.15 -5.58 -37.93
CA ASP A 57 -11.63 -4.80 -39.07
C ASP A 57 -10.40 -4.33 -39.87
N PRO A 58 -10.17 -4.81 -41.09
CA PRO A 58 -9.01 -4.38 -41.90
C PRO A 58 -9.00 -2.87 -42.20
N GLY A 59 -10.13 -2.18 -41.99
CA GLY A 59 -10.28 -0.74 -42.09
C GLY A 59 -10.39 -0.02 -40.74
N GLY A 60 -10.32 -0.75 -39.60
CA GLY A 60 -10.42 -0.19 -38.27
C GLY A 60 -9.15 0.52 -37.82
N ASP A 61 -9.30 1.72 -37.28
CA ASP A 61 -8.19 2.59 -36.88
C ASP A 61 -7.42 2.11 -35.64
N ASP A 62 -7.95 1.15 -34.86
CA ASP A 62 -7.31 0.59 -33.68
C ASP A 62 -7.95 -0.76 -33.33
N PRO A 63 -7.27 -1.87 -33.60
CA PRO A 63 -7.81 -3.20 -33.31
C PRO A 63 -8.12 -3.43 -31.83
N GLY A 64 -7.51 -2.67 -30.90
CA GLY A 64 -7.74 -2.77 -29.45
C GLY A 64 -7.55 -4.16 -28.88
N GLY A 65 -7.82 -4.31 -27.59
CA GLY A 65 -7.85 -5.62 -26.94
C GLY A 65 -6.52 -6.36 -26.87
N GLU A 66 -5.39 -5.67 -27.06
CA GLU A 66 -4.07 -6.28 -26.88
C GLU A 66 -3.82 -6.58 -25.42
N GLU A 67 -3.29 -7.76 -25.18
CA GLU A 67 -2.91 -8.22 -23.84
C GLU A 67 -1.71 -7.45 -23.30
N TYR A 68 -0.84 -6.98 -24.20
CA TYR A 68 0.32 -6.17 -23.88
C TYR A 68 0.70 -5.34 -25.13
N ALA A 69 0.26 -4.10 -25.16
CA ALA A 69 0.47 -3.25 -26.33
C ALA A 69 1.94 -2.82 -26.47
N VAL A 70 2.48 -2.92 -27.68
CA VAL A 70 3.83 -2.44 -28.00
C VAL A 70 3.73 -1.28 -28.99
N GLU A 71 4.75 -0.42 -29.05
CA GLU A 71 4.80 0.67 -30.02
C GLU A 71 4.85 0.14 -31.46
N GLY A 72 4.02 0.67 -32.35
CA GLY A 72 3.99 0.36 -33.78
C GLY A 72 2.66 -0.22 -34.27
N GLY A 73 2.52 -0.38 -35.60
CA GLY A 73 1.29 -0.86 -36.21
C GLY A 73 0.14 0.15 -36.14
N LEU A 74 -1.09 -0.36 -36.12
CA LEU A 74 -2.32 0.44 -36.02
C LEU A 74 -2.73 0.75 -34.56
N ARG A 75 -1.75 0.98 -33.67
CA ARG A 75 -1.96 1.25 -32.26
C ARG A 75 -1.75 2.72 -31.95
N PHE A 76 -2.78 3.36 -31.44
CA PHE A 76 -2.80 4.81 -31.18
C PHE A 76 -2.95 5.15 -29.68
N GLY A 77 -3.13 4.15 -28.81
CA GLY A 77 -3.13 4.32 -27.37
C GLY A 77 -1.74 4.16 -26.73
N ALA A 78 -1.63 4.44 -25.43
CA ALA A 78 -0.39 4.29 -24.68
C ALA A 78 0.13 2.85 -24.74
N PRO A 79 1.36 2.62 -25.26
CA PRO A 79 1.95 1.29 -25.27
C PRO A 79 2.41 0.86 -23.87
N SER A 80 2.51 -0.45 -23.64
CA SER A 80 3.16 -1.01 -22.45
C SER A 80 4.68 -1.14 -22.63
N LEU A 81 5.14 -1.26 -23.88
CA LEU A 81 6.57 -1.30 -24.24
C LEU A 81 6.89 -0.26 -25.31
N THR A 82 7.88 0.57 -25.03
CA THR A 82 8.50 1.48 -25.98
C THR A 82 10.01 1.36 -25.86
N VAL A 83 10.67 1.00 -26.95
CA VAL A 83 12.11 0.88 -27.06
C VAL A 83 12.66 1.67 -28.23
N ARG A 84 13.93 2.07 -28.14
CA ARG A 84 14.65 2.73 -29.22
C ARG A 84 16.05 2.13 -29.34
N PHE A 85 16.35 1.57 -30.51
CA PHE A 85 17.66 1.03 -30.83
C PHE A 85 18.66 2.15 -31.19
N ALA A 86 19.95 1.82 -31.20
CA ALA A 86 21.02 2.80 -31.42
C ALA A 86 20.93 3.51 -32.80
N ASP A 87 20.35 2.88 -33.80
CA ASP A 87 20.07 3.46 -35.14
C ASP A 87 18.78 4.29 -35.20
N GLY A 88 18.07 4.47 -34.07
CA GLY A 88 16.83 5.23 -33.97
C GLY A 88 15.58 4.42 -34.28
N VAL A 89 15.67 3.18 -34.72
CA VAL A 89 14.52 2.29 -34.95
C VAL A 89 13.79 2.05 -33.62
N ARG A 90 12.44 1.97 -33.68
CA ARG A 90 11.56 1.82 -32.54
C ARG A 90 10.58 0.67 -32.74
N GLY A 91 9.97 0.22 -31.64
CA GLY A 91 8.92 -0.79 -31.66
C GLY A 91 9.43 -2.20 -31.42
N PHE A 92 8.47 -3.15 -31.39
CA PHE A 92 8.71 -4.58 -31.16
C PHE A 92 7.81 -5.39 -32.10
N ALA A 93 8.42 -6.24 -32.92
CA ALA A 93 7.70 -7.11 -33.85
C ALA A 93 7.57 -8.52 -33.24
N TRP A 94 6.35 -8.88 -32.85
CA TRP A 94 6.05 -10.13 -32.16
C TRP A 94 6.46 -11.39 -32.92
N ARG A 95 7.15 -12.30 -32.24
CA ARG A 95 7.35 -13.68 -32.61
C ARG A 95 7.26 -14.54 -31.35
N PHE A 96 6.23 -15.35 -31.26
CA PHE A 96 6.06 -16.30 -30.17
C PHE A 96 7.13 -17.41 -30.25
N VAL A 97 7.74 -17.72 -29.10
CA VAL A 97 8.79 -18.75 -29.00
C VAL A 97 8.26 -19.97 -28.27
N SER A 98 7.74 -19.76 -27.08
CA SER A 98 7.30 -20.87 -26.21
C SER A 98 6.41 -20.37 -25.08
N HIS A 99 5.79 -21.33 -24.37
CA HIS A 99 5.22 -21.09 -23.06
C HIS A 99 5.63 -22.19 -22.07
N SER A 100 5.60 -21.84 -20.78
CA SER A 100 5.73 -22.81 -19.69
C SER A 100 4.67 -22.56 -18.62
N VAL A 101 4.21 -23.66 -17.98
CA VAL A 101 3.26 -23.60 -16.85
C VAL A 101 3.86 -24.37 -15.69
N GLU A 102 4.18 -23.69 -14.60
CA GLU A 102 4.77 -24.28 -13.40
C GLU A 102 4.15 -23.70 -12.12
N GLY A 103 3.63 -24.52 -11.24
CA GLY A 103 3.21 -24.12 -9.90
C GLY A 103 2.19 -22.97 -9.84
N GLY A 104 1.32 -22.82 -10.85
CA GLY A 104 0.38 -21.70 -10.96
C GLY A 104 0.96 -20.44 -11.60
N ARG A 105 2.16 -20.53 -12.18
CA ARG A 105 2.78 -19.50 -13.01
C ARG A 105 2.73 -19.92 -14.48
N LEU A 106 2.36 -18.99 -15.35
CA LEU A 106 2.48 -19.07 -16.79
C LEU A 106 3.51 -18.06 -17.25
N THR A 107 4.45 -18.46 -18.08
CA THR A 107 5.38 -17.59 -18.79
C THR A 107 5.16 -17.76 -20.30
N LEU A 108 4.96 -16.66 -21.01
CA LEU A 108 4.94 -16.62 -22.48
C LEU A 108 6.21 -15.91 -22.93
N SER A 109 7.02 -16.58 -23.76
CA SER A 109 8.27 -16.04 -24.26
C SER A 109 8.13 -15.60 -25.72
N PHE A 110 8.54 -14.37 -25.98
CA PHE A 110 8.55 -13.74 -27.30
C PHE A 110 9.93 -13.22 -27.65
N THR A 111 10.20 -13.12 -28.95
CA THR A 111 11.38 -12.40 -29.46
C THR A 111 10.91 -11.38 -30.52
N ASP A 112 11.69 -10.33 -30.70
CA ASP A 112 11.52 -9.47 -31.86
C ASP A 112 11.87 -10.22 -33.15
N ARG A 113 11.13 -10.01 -34.25
CA ARG A 113 11.38 -10.68 -35.56
C ARG A 113 12.65 -10.20 -36.24
N VAL A 114 13.14 -9.00 -35.90
CA VAL A 114 14.20 -8.31 -36.65
C VAL A 114 15.41 -8.02 -35.75
N ARG A 115 15.17 -7.71 -34.46
CA ARG A 115 16.19 -7.27 -33.51
C ARG A 115 16.47 -8.33 -32.45
N CYS A 116 17.63 -8.25 -31.84
CA CYS A 116 18.02 -9.15 -30.74
C CYS A 116 17.38 -8.67 -29.41
N LEU A 117 16.07 -8.80 -29.29
CA LEU A 117 15.30 -8.40 -28.11
C LEU A 117 14.29 -9.50 -27.76
N SER A 118 14.18 -9.85 -26.48
CA SER A 118 13.25 -10.85 -25.98
C SER A 118 12.37 -10.27 -24.89
N LEU A 119 11.11 -10.70 -24.84
CA LEU A 119 10.12 -10.27 -23.86
C LEU A 119 9.39 -11.49 -23.28
N ASP A 120 9.48 -11.68 -21.96
CA ASP A 120 8.69 -12.65 -21.25
C ASP A 120 7.51 -11.98 -20.53
N LEU A 121 6.28 -12.41 -20.84
CA LEU A 121 5.08 -12.02 -20.13
C LEU A 121 4.73 -13.10 -19.10
N ASN A 122 4.70 -12.71 -17.85
CA ASN A 122 4.50 -13.61 -16.73
C ASN A 122 3.15 -13.39 -16.07
N TYR A 123 2.48 -14.49 -15.72
CA TYR A 123 1.21 -14.52 -15.00
C TYR A 123 1.34 -15.48 -13.83
N ARG A 124 0.77 -15.14 -12.69
CA ARG A 124 0.69 -16.03 -11.53
C ARG A 124 -0.69 -15.93 -10.88
N ILE A 125 -1.25 -17.10 -10.56
CA ILE A 125 -2.46 -17.24 -9.74
C ILE A 125 -2.12 -18.04 -8.49
N ARG A 126 -2.78 -17.74 -7.37
CA ARG A 126 -2.53 -18.38 -6.07
C ARG A 126 -3.75 -19.15 -5.59
N ASP A 127 -3.53 -20.20 -4.80
CA ASP A 127 -4.62 -20.99 -4.26
C ASP A 127 -5.48 -20.16 -3.29
N GLY A 128 -6.80 -20.23 -3.47
CA GLY A 128 -7.77 -19.56 -2.61
C GLY A 128 -7.96 -18.07 -2.90
N HIS A 129 -7.22 -17.49 -3.85
CA HIS A 129 -7.29 -16.07 -4.21
C HIS A 129 -7.75 -15.87 -5.65
N ASP A 130 -8.44 -14.75 -5.90
CA ASP A 130 -8.93 -14.36 -7.22
C ASP A 130 -7.99 -13.40 -7.96
N GLN A 131 -6.91 -12.99 -7.31
CA GLN A 131 -5.91 -12.11 -7.87
C GLN A 131 -5.07 -12.81 -8.95
N ILE A 132 -4.78 -12.06 -10.01
CA ILE A 132 -3.87 -12.44 -11.09
C ILE A 132 -2.68 -11.48 -11.03
N GLU A 133 -1.51 -11.99 -10.71
CA GLU A 133 -0.27 -11.24 -10.66
C GLU A 133 0.40 -11.27 -12.03
N ARG A 134 0.87 -10.12 -12.53
CA ARG A 134 1.52 -9.99 -13.83
C ARG A 134 2.79 -9.15 -13.74
N TRP A 135 3.79 -9.53 -14.52
CA TRP A 135 5.02 -8.76 -14.72
C TRP A 135 5.68 -9.13 -16.03
N ALA A 136 6.57 -8.28 -16.50
CA ALA A 136 7.32 -8.46 -17.73
C ALA A 136 8.82 -8.51 -17.46
N VAL A 137 9.56 -9.28 -18.27
CA VAL A 137 11.01 -9.31 -18.29
C VAL A 137 11.47 -9.03 -19.72
N LEU A 138 12.21 -7.93 -19.90
CA LEU A 138 12.81 -7.56 -21.18
C LEU A 138 14.29 -7.91 -21.15
N THR A 139 14.77 -8.70 -22.12
CA THR A 139 16.17 -9.11 -22.24
C THR A 139 16.74 -8.60 -23.56
N ALA A 140 17.84 -7.87 -23.51
CA ALA A 140 18.50 -7.28 -24.66
C ALA A 140 19.67 -8.15 -25.16
N GLY A 141 19.66 -8.54 -26.44
CA GLY A 141 20.82 -9.12 -27.11
C GLY A 141 21.69 -8.08 -27.80
N GLU A 142 21.22 -6.85 -27.93
CA GLU A 142 21.95 -5.66 -28.39
C GLU A 142 21.56 -4.47 -27.52
N GLN A 143 22.37 -3.40 -27.52
CA GLN A 143 22.06 -2.21 -26.72
C GLN A 143 20.77 -1.54 -27.17
N VAL A 144 19.90 -1.22 -26.21
CA VAL A 144 18.60 -0.58 -26.45
C VAL A 144 18.26 0.42 -25.35
N ASP A 145 17.69 1.54 -25.71
CA ASP A 145 17.04 2.50 -24.80
C ASP A 145 15.60 2.03 -24.53
N VAL A 146 15.28 1.72 -23.28
CA VAL A 146 13.92 1.43 -22.84
C VAL A 146 13.29 2.73 -22.36
N LEU A 147 12.30 3.22 -23.10
CA LEU A 147 11.58 4.47 -22.82
C LEU A 147 10.31 4.20 -21.99
N ARG A 148 9.77 2.99 -22.09
CA ARG A 148 8.64 2.50 -21.31
C ARG A 148 8.68 0.98 -21.24
N LEU A 149 8.47 0.45 -20.04
CA LEU A 149 8.26 -0.97 -19.78
C LEU A 149 7.26 -1.09 -18.64
N ASP A 150 6.00 -1.31 -18.97
CA ASP A 150 4.94 -1.52 -17.99
C ASP A 150 4.89 -3.00 -17.58
N SER A 151 4.39 -3.27 -16.40
CA SER A 151 4.31 -4.63 -15.86
C SER A 151 3.22 -5.45 -16.55
N ALA A 152 2.11 -4.80 -16.89
CA ALA A 152 0.95 -5.42 -17.54
C ALA A 152 0.03 -4.38 -18.15
N ALA A 153 -0.79 -4.82 -19.10
CA ALA A 153 -2.01 -4.14 -19.52
C ALA A 153 -3.22 -5.04 -19.22
N TRP A 154 -4.35 -4.42 -18.95
CA TRP A 154 -5.61 -5.08 -18.62
C TRP A 154 -6.71 -4.49 -19.49
N THR A 155 -7.45 -5.34 -20.18
CA THR A 155 -8.58 -4.94 -21.00
C THR A 155 -9.88 -5.35 -20.31
N LEU A 156 -10.86 -4.43 -20.34
CA LEU A 156 -12.18 -4.63 -19.78
C LEU A 156 -13.21 -4.84 -20.88
N PRO A 157 -14.36 -5.47 -20.58
CA PRO A 157 -15.48 -5.54 -21.52
C PRO A 157 -15.89 -4.15 -22.03
N ALA A 158 -16.41 -4.06 -23.26
CA ALA A 158 -16.98 -2.81 -23.74
C ALA A 158 -18.25 -2.48 -22.95
N ARG A 159 -18.37 -1.22 -22.51
CA ARG A 159 -19.52 -0.67 -21.79
C ARG A 159 -19.77 0.77 -22.26
N ASP A 160 -20.99 1.25 -22.10
CA ASP A 160 -21.36 2.62 -22.48
C ASP A 160 -20.54 3.65 -21.69
N ASP A 161 -20.20 3.33 -20.46
CA ASP A 161 -19.40 4.20 -19.59
C ASP A 161 -18.63 3.45 -18.51
N TYR A 162 -17.60 4.12 -17.97
CA TYR A 162 -16.80 3.63 -16.86
C TYR A 162 -16.54 4.72 -15.83
N ARG A 163 -16.51 4.32 -14.55
CA ARG A 163 -16.08 5.15 -13.43
C ARG A 163 -14.79 4.57 -12.86
N VAL A 164 -13.82 5.44 -12.53
CA VAL A 164 -12.59 5.07 -11.86
C VAL A 164 -12.63 5.48 -10.39
N SER A 165 -12.40 4.54 -9.49
CA SER A 165 -12.20 4.77 -8.07
C SER A 165 -10.71 4.70 -7.76
N HIS A 166 -10.19 5.71 -7.05
CA HIS A 166 -8.80 5.81 -6.63
C HIS A 166 -8.70 6.70 -5.38
N VAL A 167 -7.53 6.73 -4.75
CA VAL A 167 -7.27 7.66 -3.64
C VAL A 167 -6.31 8.76 -4.06
N VAL A 168 -6.61 9.95 -3.58
CA VAL A 168 -5.75 11.13 -3.72
C VAL A 168 -5.49 11.72 -2.34
N GLY A 169 -4.56 12.65 -2.23
CA GLY A 169 -4.32 13.36 -0.98
C GLY A 169 -3.08 14.22 -1.02
N GLU A 170 -2.78 14.75 0.15
CA GLU A 170 -1.60 15.52 0.47
C GLU A 170 -1.18 15.16 1.90
N TRP A 171 -0.09 15.71 2.38
CA TRP A 171 0.33 15.54 3.77
C TRP A 171 -0.78 15.97 4.74
N GLY A 172 -1.13 15.10 5.68
CA GLY A 172 -2.20 15.31 6.65
C GLY A 172 -3.62 15.12 6.09
N ARG A 173 -3.74 14.74 4.80
CA ARG A 173 -5.03 14.50 4.12
C ARG A 173 -4.94 13.36 3.11
N GLU A 174 -4.27 12.29 3.50
CA GLU A 174 -4.02 11.11 2.69
C GLU A 174 -5.31 10.31 2.46
N PHE A 175 -5.28 9.40 1.49
CA PHE A 175 -6.32 8.40 1.19
C PHE A 175 -7.73 8.95 0.96
N GLN A 176 -7.87 10.15 0.40
CA GLN A 176 -9.19 10.69 0.05
C GLN A 176 -9.75 9.94 -1.16
N LEU A 177 -10.78 9.12 -0.95
CA LEU A 177 -11.42 8.36 -2.01
C LEU A 177 -12.10 9.28 -3.02
N ARG A 178 -11.81 9.05 -4.31
CA ARG A 178 -12.46 9.67 -5.46
C ARG A 178 -13.07 8.60 -6.35
N ARG A 179 -14.19 8.95 -6.95
CA ARG A 179 -14.88 8.15 -7.98
C ARG A 179 -15.25 9.07 -9.11
N ASP A 180 -14.45 9.03 -10.17
CA ASP A 180 -14.54 9.97 -11.28
C ASP A 180 -14.95 9.24 -12.56
N HIS A 181 -15.65 9.94 -13.46
CA HIS A 181 -15.95 9.43 -14.78
C HIS A 181 -14.65 9.23 -15.60
N VAL A 182 -14.56 8.15 -16.37
CA VAL A 182 -13.44 7.90 -17.28
C VAL A 182 -13.73 8.56 -18.64
N PRO A 183 -13.08 9.67 -18.98
CA PRO A 183 -13.29 10.32 -20.26
C PRO A 183 -12.76 9.47 -21.41
N VAL A 184 -13.26 9.69 -22.62
CA VAL A 184 -12.63 9.16 -23.84
C VAL A 184 -11.24 9.78 -23.99
N GLY A 185 -10.22 8.94 -24.19
CA GLY A 185 -8.81 9.33 -24.19
C GLY A 185 -8.04 8.65 -23.06
N GLU A 186 -7.04 9.31 -22.53
CA GLU A 186 -6.15 8.77 -21.49
C GLU A 186 -6.21 9.58 -20.20
N SER A 187 -6.31 8.88 -19.09
CA SER A 187 -6.16 9.42 -17.73
C SER A 187 -4.93 8.79 -17.07
N VAL A 188 -4.02 9.61 -16.54
CA VAL A 188 -2.75 9.14 -16.02
C VAL A 188 -2.65 9.36 -14.51
N PHE A 189 -2.42 8.28 -13.76
CA PHE A 189 -2.18 8.27 -12.32
C PHE A 189 -0.70 8.00 -12.08
N THR A 190 0.07 9.02 -11.68
CA THR A 190 1.53 8.96 -11.65
C THR A 190 2.11 9.49 -10.35
N SER A 191 3.27 8.97 -9.97
CA SER A 191 4.19 9.59 -9.02
C SER A 191 5.53 9.84 -9.70
N ARG A 192 6.07 11.05 -9.52
CA ARG A 192 7.42 11.46 -9.94
C ARG A 192 8.29 11.83 -8.73
N LEU A 193 7.90 11.35 -7.55
CA LEU A 193 8.50 11.74 -6.28
C LEU A 193 9.69 10.86 -5.86
N GLY A 194 10.00 9.80 -6.62
CA GLY A 194 10.94 8.76 -6.18
C GLY A 194 10.37 7.81 -5.12
N ILE A 195 9.18 8.12 -4.62
CA ILE A 195 8.38 7.30 -3.71
C ILE A 195 6.94 7.18 -4.22
N THR A 196 6.12 6.33 -3.58
CA THR A 196 4.70 6.14 -3.91
C THR A 196 3.95 7.47 -3.92
N GLY A 197 4.11 8.30 -2.87
CA GLY A 197 3.51 9.63 -2.72
C GLY A 197 2.02 9.60 -2.32
N GLN A 198 1.55 10.71 -1.73
CA GLN A 198 0.16 10.87 -1.29
C GLN A 198 -0.78 11.30 -2.43
N HIS A 199 -0.26 11.93 -3.51
CA HIS A 199 -1.08 12.60 -4.53
C HIS A 199 -1.94 11.65 -5.36
N ALA A 200 -1.49 10.42 -5.59
CA ALA A 200 -2.25 9.38 -6.28
C ALA A 200 -1.90 8.02 -5.69
N GLY A 201 -2.88 7.20 -5.40
CA GLY A 201 -2.66 5.84 -4.92
C GLY A 201 -2.02 4.93 -5.98
N PRO A 202 -1.33 3.84 -5.58
CA PRO A 202 -0.74 2.86 -6.50
C PRO A 202 -1.75 1.82 -6.99
N TRP A 203 -3.01 2.10 -6.85
CA TRP A 203 -4.11 1.22 -7.20
C TRP A 203 -5.29 1.99 -7.78
N LEU A 204 -6.15 1.28 -8.48
CA LEU A 204 -7.42 1.79 -9.00
C LEU A 204 -8.47 0.67 -9.08
N MET A 205 -9.74 1.06 -9.13
CA MET A 205 -10.87 0.18 -9.44
C MET A 205 -11.71 0.83 -10.52
N LEU A 206 -12.19 0.05 -11.49
CA LEU A 206 -13.15 0.49 -12.51
C LEU A 206 -14.44 -0.29 -12.39
N ASP A 207 -15.56 0.41 -12.57
CA ASP A 207 -16.90 -0.17 -12.65
C ASP A 207 -17.72 0.52 -13.76
N ALA A 208 -18.80 -0.11 -14.18
CA ALA A 208 -19.69 0.43 -15.22
C ALA A 208 -20.76 1.39 -14.65
N GLN A 209 -20.43 2.13 -13.58
CA GLN A 209 -21.25 3.10 -12.84
C GLN A 209 -22.42 2.53 -12.03
N ASP A 210 -22.62 1.24 -12.03
CA ASP A 210 -23.70 0.54 -11.29
C ASP A 210 -23.22 -0.12 -10.00
N ALA A 211 -21.92 -0.15 -9.73
CA ALA A 211 -21.40 -0.78 -8.53
C ALA A 211 -21.66 0.05 -7.27
N ALA A 212 -22.03 -0.65 -6.22
CA ALA A 212 -22.12 -0.16 -4.85
C ALA A 212 -21.28 -1.05 -3.91
N GLU A 213 -21.44 -0.95 -2.60
CA GLU A 213 -20.64 -1.75 -1.66
C GLU A 213 -20.85 -3.26 -1.83
N GLU A 214 -22.07 -3.72 -2.15
CA GLU A 214 -22.40 -5.16 -2.15
C GLU A 214 -22.96 -5.67 -3.50
N HIS A 215 -22.91 -4.89 -4.56
CA HIS A 215 -23.33 -5.32 -5.89
C HIS A 215 -22.60 -4.57 -6.99
N GLY A 216 -22.67 -5.13 -8.21
CA GLY A 216 -22.04 -4.60 -9.40
C GLY A 216 -20.65 -5.20 -9.65
N GLU A 217 -20.24 -5.19 -10.91
CA GLU A 217 -18.93 -5.69 -11.33
C GLU A 217 -17.87 -4.62 -11.12
N VAL A 218 -16.76 -5.04 -10.51
CA VAL A 218 -15.59 -4.17 -10.26
C VAL A 218 -14.33 -4.88 -10.74
N TRP A 219 -13.56 -4.21 -11.56
CA TRP A 219 -12.19 -4.60 -11.95
C TRP A 219 -11.23 -3.70 -11.20
N SER A 220 -10.19 -4.24 -10.63
CA SER A 220 -9.22 -3.47 -9.85
C SER A 220 -7.80 -3.95 -10.09
N ALA A 221 -6.84 -3.06 -9.88
CA ALA A 221 -5.43 -3.40 -9.96
C ALA A 221 -4.60 -2.59 -8.97
N ALA A 222 -3.52 -3.21 -8.46
CA ALA A 222 -2.57 -2.59 -7.54
C ALA A 222 -1.14 -2.94 -7.94
N LEU A 223 -0.26 -1.92 -8.00
CA LEU A 223 1.14 -2.06 -8.35
C LEU A 223 1.99 -2.23 -7.08
N ALA A 224 2.82 -3.28 -7.05
CA ALA A 224 3.73 -3.58 -5.95
C ALA A 224 5.07 -2.82 -6.11
N TRP A 225 5.02 -1.48 -6.05
CA TRP A 225 6.19 -0.64 -6.25
C TRP A 225 6.14 0.63 -5.42
N SER A 226 7.22 0.91 -4.67
CA SER A 226 7.32 2.05 -3.76
C SER A 226 8.05 3.27 -4.34
N GLY A 227 8.47 3.21 -5.61
CA GLY A 227 9.13 4.30 -6.32
C GLY A 227 8.20 5.08 -7.24
N SER A 228 8.80 5.88 -8.12
CA SER A 228 8.07 6.55 -9.20
C SER A 228 7.37 5.53 -10.09
N ARG A 229 6.15 5.83 -10.48
CA ARG A 229 5.28 4.94 -11.25
C ARG A 229 4.31 5.68 -12.13
N ARG A 230 3.70 4.93 -13.04
CA ARG A 230 2.61 5.39 -13.89
C ARG A 230 1.58 4.27 -14.07
N ILE A 231 0.29 4.62 -13.96
CA ILE A 231 -0.84 3.82 -14.42
C ILE A 231 -1.63 4.69 -15.38
N THR A 232 -1.82 4.23 -16.62
CA THR A 232 -2.58 4.94 -17.65
C THR A 232 -3.89 4.18 -17.89
N VAL A 233 -5.02 4.82 -17.64
CA VAL A 233 -6.36 4.31 -17.96
C VAL A 233 -6.75 4.93 -19.30
N ARG A 234 -7.12 4.10 -20.27
CA ARG A 234 -7.61 4.53 -21.58
C ARG A 234 -9.05 4.07 -21.75
N ARG A 235 -9.90 4.95 -22.27
CA ARG A 235 -11.20 4.61 -22.84
C ARG A 235 -11.24 5.06 -24.29
N ASP A 236 -11.58 4.15 -25.19
CA ASP A 236 -11.69 4.47 -26.59
C ASP A 236 -13.12 4.92 -26.98
N PRO A 237 -13.31 5.49 -28.18
CA PRO A 237 -14.64 5.92 -28.64
C PRO A 237 -15.66 4.77 -28.82
N TYR A 238 -15.20 3.52 -28.81
CA TYR A 238 -16.04 2.33 -28.96
C TYR A 238 -16.49 1.73 -27.61
N GLY A 239 -16.20 2.41 -26.49
CA GLY A 239 -16.59 1.98 -25.15
C GLY A 239 -15.67 0.94 -24.52
N ARG A 240 -14.52 0.59 -25.14
CA ARG A 240 -13.55 -0.31 -24.53
C ARG A 240 -12.69 0.48 -23.53
N ALA A 241 -12.53 -0.06 -22.33
CA ALA A 241 -11.62 0.47 -21.35
C ALA A 241 -10.43 -0.47 -21.14
N SER A 242 -9.27 0.10 -20.91
CA SER A 242 -8.06 -0.64 -20.57
C SER A 242 -7.19 0.21 -19.65
N TRP A 243 -6.29 -0.44 -18.91
CA TRP A 243 -5.20 0.27 -18.25
C TRP A 243 -3.90 -0.49 -18.39
N THR A 244 -2.81 0.26 -18.41
CA THR A 244 -1.46 -0.29 -18.37
C THR A 244 -0.66 0.43 -17.29
N GLY A 245 0.28 -0.25 -16.66
CA GLY A 245 1.05 0.36 -15.58
C GLY A 245 2.32 -0.38 -15.22
N GLY A 246 3.25 0.39 -14.66
CA GLY A 246 4.54 -0.09 -14.25
C GLY A 246 5.34 0.98 -13.51
N PHE A 247 6.61 0.68 -13.28
CA PHE A 247 7.54 1.60 -12.65
C PHE A 247 8.02 2.70 -13.62
N GLY A 248 8.64 3.74 -13.07
CA GLY A 248 9.14 4.88 -13.84
C GLY A 248 8.07 5.93 -14.12
N HIS A 249 8.46 6.95 -14.84
CA HIS A 249 7.63 8.10 -15.21
C HIS A 249 7.98 8.56 -16.62
N GLU A 250 7.17 9.46 -17.18
CA GLU A 250 7.43 10.04 -18.49
C GLU A 250 8.79 10.76 -18.53
N GLY A 251 9.58 10.49 -19.56
CA GLY A 251 10.90 11.05 -19.76
C GLY A 251 12.05 10.22 -19.19
N LEU A 252 11.76 9.14 -18.45
CA LEU A 252 12.79 8.20 -18.02
C LEU A 252 13.33 7.42 -19.22
N VAL A 253 14.67 7.28 -19.29
CA VAL A 253 15.35 6.46 -20.30
C VAL A 253 16.26 5.47 -19.59
N TRP A 254 15.94 4.18 -19.69
CA TRP A 254 16.79 3.13 -19.15
C TRP A 254 17.63 2.51 -20.28
N LYS A 255 18.94 2.64 -20.17
CA LYS A 255 19.86 2.02 -21.13
C LYS A 255 20.11 0.56 -20.76
N LEU A 256 19.62 -0.35 -21.58
CA LEU A 256 19.79 -1.79 -21.41
C LEU A 256 20.90 -2.27 -22.33
N ALA A 257 22.02 -2.72 -21.77
CA ALA A 257 23.15 -3.22 -22.53
C ALA A 257 22.90 -4.64 -23.06
N ALA A 258 23.67 -5.05 -24.06
CA ALA A 258 23.62 -6.41 -24.57
C ALA A 258 23.92 -7.43 -23.44
N GLY A 259 23.05 -8.42 -23.27
CA GLY A 259 23.10 -9.43 -22.21
C GLY A 259 22.42 -9.03 -20.91
N GLU A 260 22.01 -7.78 -20.74
CA GLU A 260 21.24 -7.35 -19.56
C GLU A 260 19.74 -7.66 -19.72
N HIS A 261 19.05 -7.73 -18.57
CA HIS A 261 17.60 -7.82 -18.51
C HIS A 261 17.02 -6.79 -17.55
N LEU A 262 15.79 -6.41 -17.77
CA LEU A 262 15.01 -5.52 -16.92
C LEU A 262 13.68 -6.17 -16.56
N GLU A 263 13.50 -6.49 -15.28
CA GLU A 263 12.28 -7.05 -14.74
C GLU A 263 11.44 -5.95 -14.08
N THR A 264 10.13 -5.95 -14.38
CA THR A 264 9.18 -5.01 -13.81
C THR A 264 8.64 -5.47 -12.46
N PRO A 265 8.13 -4.57 -11.61
CA PRO A 265 7.38 -4.95 -10.42
C PRO A 265 6.08 -5.68 -10.77
N VAL A 266 5.54 -6.41 -9.81
CA VAL A 266 4.25 -7.11 -10.01
C VAL A 266 3.10 -6.09 -10.05
N PHE A 267 2.24 -6.21 -11.07
CA PHE A 267 0.97 -5.50 -11.18
C PHE A 267 -0.16 -6.51 -11.06
N THR A 268 -0.85 -6.49 -9.93
CA THR A 268 -1.87 -7.48 -9.57
C THR A 268 -3.25 -6.98 -9.95
N GLY A 269 -4.01 -7.77 -10.71
CA GLY A 269 -5.38 -7.50 -11.10
C GLY A 269 -6.39 -8.37 -10.36
N LEU A 270 -7.61 -7.87 -10.14
CA LEU A 270 -8.73 -8.56 -9.51
C LEU A 270 -10.04 -8.18 -10.17
N TYR A 271 -10.89 -9.17 -10.45
CA TYR A 271 -12.30 -9.00 -10.77
C TYR A 271 -13.17 -9.44 -9.59
N ALA A 272 -14.20 -8.66 -9.28
CA ALA A 272 -15.20 -8.97 -8.25
C ALA A 272 -16.62 -8.66 -8.75
N PRO A 273 -17.57 -9.61 -8.64
CA PRO A 273 -18.95 -9.41 -9.10
C PRO A 273 -19.89 -8.83 -8.05
N ASP A 274 -19.40 -8.55 -6.85
CA ASP A 274 -20.15 -8.23 -5.63
C ASP A 274 -19.74 -6.88 -5.03
N GLY A 275 -19.44 -5.92 -5.89
CA GLY A 275 -19.26 -4.52 -5.56
C GLY A 275 -17.91 -4.18 -4.92
N PHE A 276 -17.80 -2.92 -4.45
CA PHE A 276 -16.58 -2.40 -3.84
C PHE A 276 -16.23 -3.10 -2.54
N GLY A 277 -17.22 -3.47 -1.72
CA GLY A 277 -17.02 -4.22 -0.49
C GLY A 277 -16.44 -5.61 -0.77
N GLY A 278 -17.01 -6.32 -1.74
CA GLY A 278 -16.50 -7.61 -2.20
C GLY A 278 -15.07 -7.53 -2.73
N THR A 279 -14.77 -6.48 -3.51
CA THR A 279 -13.42 -6.18 -4.01
C THR A 279 -12.44 -5.97 -2.86
N SER A 280 -12.78 -5.11 -1.90
CA SER A 280 -11.90 -4.83 -0.75
C SER A 280 -11.65 -6.07 0.10
N ARG A 281 -12.66 -6.88 0.40
CA ARG A 281 -12.50 -8.12 1.18
C ARG A 281 -11.55 -9.11 0.51
N ARG A 282 -11.61 -9.25 -0.83
CA ARG A 282 -10.65 -10.08 -1.59
C ARG A 282 -9.23 -9.52 -1.55
N TRP A 283 -9.08 -8.18 -1.65
CA TRP A 283 -7.77 -7.54 -1.49
C TRP A 283 -7.21 -7.74 -0.08
N HIS A 284 -8.04 -7.55 0.97
CA HIS A 284 -7.61 -7.75 2.36
C HIS A 284 -7.10 -9.18 2.57
N ALA A 285 -7.87 -10.18 2.14
CA ALA A 285 -7.46 -11.58 2.25
C ALA A 285 -6.15 -11.88 1.49
N PHE A 286 -5.97 -11.33 0.30
CA PHE A 286 -4.74 -11.47 -0.49
C PHE A 286 -3.55 -10.78 0.18
N VAL A 287 -3.73 -9.55 0.65
CA VAL A 287 -2.65 -8.82 1.36
C VAL A 287 -2.24 -9.57 2.61
N GLU A 288 -3.19 -10.09 3.36
CA GLU A 288 -2.94 -10.84 4.59
C GLU A 288 -2.26 -12.20 4.36
N GLY A 289 -2.67 -12.90 3.32
CA GLY A 289 -2.18 -14.27 3.04
C GLY A 289 -0.90 -14.31 2.21
N GLU A 290 -0.71 -13.35 1.29
CA GLU A 290 0.29 -13.46 0.24
C GLU A 290 1.30 -12.30 0.18
N VAL A 291 0.96 -11.13 0.76
CA VAL A 291 1.82 -9.93 0.69
C VAL A 291 2.54 -9.69 2.01
N LEU A 292 1.80 -9.64 3.12
CA LEU A 292 2.40 -9.34 4.42
C LEU A 292 3.38 -10.42 4.87
N PRO A 293 4.46 -10.05 5.56
CA PRO A 293 5.34 -11.03 6.19
C PRO A 293 4.57 -11.98 7.10
N ALA A 294 4.94 -13.28 7.08
CA ALA A 294 4.30 -14.32 7.89
C ALA A 294 4.48 -14.02 9.40
N ARG A 295 3.45 -13.48 10.03
CA ARG A 295 3.42 -13.08 11.44
C ARG A 295 2.02 -13.23 12.02
N PRO A 296 1.88 -13.22 13.38
CA PRO A 296 0.57 -13.12 14.01
C PRO A 296 -0.23 -11.94 13.45
N ALA A 297 -1.55 -12.12 13.32
CA ALA A 297 -2.43 -11.06 12.82
C ALA A 297 -2.40 -9.82 13.73
N GLU A 298 -2.34 -10.03 15.05
CA GLU A 298 -2.37 -8.96 16.04
C GLU A 298 -1.10 -8.11 15.99
N ARG A 299 -1.29 -6.79 15.90
CA ARG A 299 -0.22 -5.80 16.05
C ARG A 299 -0.11 -5.37 17.49
N PRO A 300 1.11 -5.11 18.00
CA PRO A 300 1.27 -4.62 19.36
C PRO A 300 0.64 -3.23 19.52
N LEU A 301 0.10 -2.95 20.70
CA LEU A 301 -0.26 -1.60 21.10
C LEU A 301 1.02 -0.80 21.39
N ILE A 302 1.27 0.25 20.62
CA ILE A 302 2.46 1.06 20.76
C ILE A 302 2.19 2.39 21.48
N PHE A 303 3.22 2.93 22.13
CA PHE A 303 3.33 4.35 22.43
C PHE A 303 4.45 4.92 21.56
N ASN A 304 4.20 6.07 20.93
CA ASN A 304 5.21 6.80 20.18
C ASN A 304 5.42 8.19 20.77
N SER A 305 6.67 8.60 20.96
CA SER A 305 7.01 9.82 21.68
C SER A 305 6.91 11.11 20.89
N TRP A 306 6.66 11.06 19.56
CA TRP A 306 6.74 12.24 18.67
C TRP A 306 5.86 13.41 19.14
N GLU A 307 4.55 13.23 19.20
CA GLU A 307 3.65 14.32 19.57
C GLU A 307 3.73 14.70 21.06
N ALA A 308 4.39 13.88 21.89
CA ALA A 308 4.61 14.17 23.30
C ALA A 308 5.81 15.09 23.54
N THR A 309 6.83 15.04 22.69
CA THR A 309 8.11 15.74 22.94
C THR A 309 8.70 16.41 21.71
N GLU A 310 8.25 16.07 20.51
CA GLU A 310 8.86 16.50 19.25
C GLU A 310 10.41 16.44 19.33
N PHE A 311 11.10 17.52 19.02
CA PHE A 311 12.56 17.60 19.13
C PHE A 311 13.09 17.86 20.57
N ASP A 312 12.23 18.16 21.53
CA ASP A 312 12.63 18.36 22.93
C ASP A 312 12.61 17.03 23.72
N ILE A 313 13.54 16.14 23.39
CA ILE A 313 13.66 14.82 23.95
C ILE A 313 14.81 14.72 24.97
N SER A 314 14.60 14.00 26.07
CA SER A 314 15.63 13.63 27.03
C SER A 314 15.36 12.26 27.64
N GLU A 315 16.40 11.57 28.13
CA GLU A 315 16.27 10.27 28.80
C GLU A 315 15.27 10.34 29.96
N LYS A 316 15.32 11.44 30.75
CA LYS A 316 14.40 11.63 31.89
C LYS A 316 12.94 11.67 31.47
N GLN A 317 12.62 12.47 30.43
CA GLN A 317 11.24 12.57 29.90
C GLN A 317 10.78 11.23 29.33
N GLN A 318 11.63 10.54 28.56
CA GLN A 318 11.29 9.25 27.96
C GLN A 318 11.06 8.17 29.03
N ARG A 319 11.85 8.14 30.10
CA ARG A 319 11.63 7.23 31.25
C ARG A 319 10.30 7.50 31.96
N GLN A 320 9.91 8.76 32.11
CA GLN A 320 8.62 9.16 32.69
C GLN A 320 7.46 8.71 31.81
N LEU A 321 7.50 9.02 30.50
CA LEU A 321 6.48 8.60 29.54
C LEU A 321 6.38 7.08 29.48
N ALA A 322 7.50 6.35 29.48
CA ALA A 322 7.49 4.89 29.51
C ALA A 322 6.77 4.32 30.75
N GLY A 323 6.96 4.94 31.92
CA GLY A 323 6.25 4.56 33.13
C GLY A 323 4.72 4.74 33.03
N LEU A 324 4.29 5.87 32.46
CA LEU A 324 2.87 6.17 32.23
C LEU A 324 2.27 5.23 31.17
N ALA A 325 2.96 5.03 30.05
CA ALA A 325 2.54 4.13 28.99
C ALA A 325 2.37 2.68 29.48
N ALA A 326 3.32 2.18 30.27
CA ALA A 326 3.19 0.86 30.91
C ALA A 326 1.95 0.77 31.80
N GLY A 327 1.65 1.85 32.57
CA GLY A 327 0.44 1.94 33.40
C GLY A 327 -0.87 1.92 32.61
N LEU A 328 -0.85 2.23 31.31
CA LEU A 328 -2.00 2.11 30.41
C LEU A 328 -2.10 0.72 29.75
N GLY A 329 -1.04 -0.11 29.87
CA GLY A 329 -1.00 -1.42 29.24
C GLY A 329 -0.43 -1.42 27.81
N VAL A 330 0.37 -0.41 27.44
CA VAL A 330 1.15 -0.37 26.22
C VAL A 330 2.11 -1.55 26.14
N GLU A 331 2.34 -2.07 24.94
CA GLU A 331 3.15 -3.27 24.71
C GLU A 331 4.52 -2.95 24.10
N VAL A 332 4.64 -1.81 23.38
CA VAL A 332 5.91 -1.33 22.81
C VAL A 332 6.02 0.18 23.00
N PHE A 333 7.18 0.63 23.48
CA PHE A 333 7.50 2.05 23.63
C PHE A 333 8.49 2.47 22.56
N VAL A 334 8.07 3.37 21.65
CA VAL A 334 8.85 3.84 20.51
C VAL A 334 9.40 5.23 20.79
N VAL A 335 10.72 5.36 20.76
CA VAL A 335 11.41 6.66 20.73
C VAL A 335 11.45 7.14 19.30
N ASP A 336 10.78 8.27 19.02
CA ASP A 336 10.72 8.86 17.70
C ASP A 336 11.95 9.74 17.40
N ASP A 337 11.89 10.72 16.50
CA ASP A 337 13.01 11.57 16.05
C ASP A 337 13.80 12.22 17.20
N ALA A 338 14.98 12.75 16.91
CA ALA A 338 15.85 13.52 17.80
C ALA A 338 16.65 12.74 18.87
N TRP A 339 16.70 11.41 18.83
CA TRP A 339 17.53 10.63 19.76
C TRP A 339 19.03 10.60 19.38
N PHE A 340 19.41 11.04 18.18
CA PHE A 340 20.72 10.82 17.54
C PHE A 340 21.45 12.11 17.19
N GLY A 341 22.78 12.01 17.01
CA GLY A 341 23.66 13.06 16.51
C GLY A 341 23.45 14.42 17.20
N ALA A 342 23.60 15.50 16.45
CA ALA A 342 23.30 16.86 16.91
C ALA A 342 21.85 17.29 16.63
N ARG A 343 20.93 16.34 16.49
CA ARG A 343 19.54 16.57 16.09
C ARG A 343 18.72 17.26 17.18
N THR A 344 18.48 18.56 17.01
CA THR A 344 17.64 19.39 17.89
C THR A 344 16.51 20.09 17.14
N GLY A 345 16.35 19.78 15.85
CA GLY A 345 15.39 20.31 14.91
C GLY A 345 15.68 19.78 13.52
N ASP A 346 14.93 20.20 12.51
CA ASP A 346 15.04 19.71 11.13
C ASP A 346 16.36 20.05 10.42
N ALA A 347 17.18 20.97 10.97
CA ALA A 347 18.29 21.55 10.24
C ALA A 347 19.59 20.73 10.29
N ALA A 348 19.76 19.85 11.28
CA ALA A 348 21.03 19.17 11.53
C ALA A 348 20.85 17.74 12.02
N GLY A 349 21.93 16.94 11.92
CA GLY A 349 22.11 15.65 12.56
C GLY A 349 21.50 14.46 11.84
N LEU A 350 20.62 14.64 10.85
CA LEU A 350 20.06 13.51 10.10
C LEU A 350 21.18 12.82 9.30
N GLY A 351 21.36 11.53 9.50
CA GLY A 351 22.46 10.71 8.99
C GLY A 351 23.44 10.26 10.08
N ASP A 352 23.46 10.94 11.23
CA ASP A 352 24.39 10.69 12.33
C ASP A 352 23.76 9.74 13.37
N TRP A 353 23.67 8.46 13.05
CA TRP A 353 22.92 7.44 13.78
C TRP A 353 23.63 6.93 15.03
N TRP A 354 24.08 7.82 15.90
CA TRP A 354 24.56 7.52 17.26
C TRP A 354 23.79 8.36 18.30
N PRO A 355 23.55 7.83 19.51
CA PRO A 355 22.80 8.54 20.55
C PRO A 355 23.39 9.92 20.84
N ASN A 356 22.54 10.93 20.92
CA ASN A 356 22.93 12.27 21.30
C ASN A 356 23.47 12.28 22.75
N PRO A 357 24.74 12.63 23.00
CA PRO A 357 25.36 12.51 24.33
C PRO A 357 24.79 13.47 25.38
N ASP A 358 24.24 14.62 24.97
CA ASP A 358 23.62 15.57 25.89
C ASP A 358 22.26 15.10 26.39
N ARG A 359 21.56 14.32 25.56
CA ARG A 359 20.22 13.80 25.84
C ARG A 359 20.23 12.40 26.43
N PHE A 360 21.20 11.59 26.03
CA PHE A 360 21.41 10.21 26.43
C PHE A 360 22.89 9.99 26.77
N PRO A 361 23.37 10.50 27.93
CA PRO A 361 24.80 10.47 28.27
C PRO A 361 25.42 9.06 28.33
N GLN A 362 24.61 8.04 28.52
CA GLN A 362 25.04 6.63 28.58
C GLN A 362 24.51 5.84 27.36
N GLY A 363 24.13 6.54 26.27
CA GLY A 363 23.46 5.95 25.13
C GLY A 363 22.00 5.54 25.42
N LEU A 364 21.37 4.83 24.49
CA LEU A 364 19.97 4.39 24.62
C LEU A 364 19.81 3.11 25.47
N GLY A 365 20.90 2.38 25.77
CA GLY A 365 20.86 1.13 26.53
C GLY A 365 20.07 1.23 27.85
N PRO A 366 20.39 2.21 28.74
CA PRO A 366 19.68 2.35 30.01
C PRO A 366 18.19 2.65 29.88
N LEU A 367 17.76 3.36 28.80
CA LEU A 367 16.34 3.58 28.52
C LEU A 367 15.68 2.30 28.01
N ALA A 368 16.32 1.59 27.08
CA ALA A 368 15.83 0.32 26.55
C ALA A 368 15.66 -0.73 27.67
N ASP A 369 16.64 -0.83 28.59
CA ASP A 369 16.55 -1.71 29.76
C ASP A 369 15.37 -1.33 30.69
N ARG A 370 15.15 -0.02 30.87
CA ARG A 370 14.02 0.47 31.67
C ARG A 370 12.68 0.12 31.03
N VAL A 371 12.56 0.27 29.71
CA VAL A 371 11.34 -0.08 28.95
C VAL A 371 11.04 -1.57 29.08
N ARG A 372 12.07 -2.43 28.91
CA ARG A 372 11.94 -3.89 29.09
C ARG A 372 11.59 -4.27 30.55
N ALA A 373 12.17 -3.61 31.51
CA ALA A 373 11.85 -3.83 32.92
C ALA A 373 10.39 -3.45 33.25
N LEU A 374 9.76 -2.61 32.47
CA LEU A 374 8.33 -2.28 32.55
C LEU A 374 7.43 -3.27 31.79
N GLY A 375 8.00 -4.31 31.18
CA GLY A 375 7.26 -5.34 30.43
C GLY A 375 6.93 -4.95 28.96
N MET A 376 7.55 -3.90 28.42
CA MET A 376 7.34 -3.45 27.05
C MET A 376 8.53 -3.76 26.14
N GLY A 377 8.28 -3.94 24.85
CA GLY A 377 9.31 -3.92 23.81
C GLY A 377 9.85 -2.50 23.60
N PHE A 378 11.13 -2.38 23.23
CA PHE A 378 11.74 -1.11 22.87
C PHE A 378 11.64 -0.88 21.36
N GLY A 379 11.25 0.31 20.93
CA GLY A 379 11.13 0.71 19.52
C GLY A 379 11.90 1.99 19.23
N LEU A 380 12.25 2.16 17.96
CA LEU A 380 12.95 3.35 17.44
C LEU A 380 12.33 3.86 16.14
N TRP A 381 12.47 5.15 15.90
CA TRP A 381 12.29 5.80 14.61
C TRP A 381 13.64 6.00 13.91
N VAL A 382 13.64 5.83 12.58
CA VAL A 382 14.78 6.09 11.71
C VAL A 382 14.31 6.68 10.37
N GLU A 383 15.15 7.53 9.75
CA GLU A 383 14.98 8.05 8.38
C GLU A 383 16.27 7.81 7.58
N PRO A 384 16.56 6.57 7.18
CA PRO A 384 17.88 6.19 6.68
C PRO A 384 18.16 6.63 5.23
N GLU A 385 17.14 7.08 4.49
CA GLU A 385 17.25 7.47 3.09
C GLU A 385 17.55 8.96 2.90
N ALA A 386 17.62 9.74 3.97
CA ALA A 386 17.84 11.17 3.92
C ALA A 386 19.01 11.60 4.82
N VAL A 387 19.60 12.75 4.50
CA VAL A 387 20.75 13.32 5.22
C VAL A 387 20.64 14.84 5.27
N ASN A 388 21.00 15.45 6.43
CA ASN A 388 21.18 16.89 6.50
C ASN A 388 22.54 17.29 5.98
N PRO A 389 22.69 18.45 5.31
CA PRO A 389 24.00 19.04 5.03
C PRO A 389 24.84 19.29 6.30
N ASP A 390 24.19 19.62 7.39
CA ASP A 390 24.81 19.73 8.71
C ASP A 390 24.73 18.40 9.46
N SER A 391 25.51 17.43 8.97
CA SER A 391 25.75 16.13 9.60
C SER A 391 27.19 15.69 9.35
N ASP A 392 27.73 14.83 10.20
CA ASP A 392 29.05 14.26 10.01
C ASP A 392 29.05 13.30 8.80
N LEU A 393 27.94 12.59 8.57
CA LEU A 393 27.78 11.74 7.41
C LEU A 393 27.95 12.54 6.11
N PHE A 394 27.26 13.66 5.97
CA PHE A 394 27.35 14.47 4.75
C PHE A 394 28.75 15.12 4.59
N ARG A 395 29.37 15.58 5.68
CA ARG A 395 30.75 16.10 5.66
C ARG A 395 31.75 15.05 5.21
N GLY A 396 31.57 13.79 5.62
CA GLY A 396 32.41 12.67 5.23
C GLY A 396 32.16 12.15 3.81
N HIS A 397 30.92 12.21 3.37
CA HIS A 397 30.46 11.62 2.10
C HIS A 397 29.50 12.52 1.32
N PRO A 398 29.97 13.71 0.86
CA PRO A 398 29.11 14.67 0.15
C PRO A 398 28.70 14.18 -1.25
N ASP A 399 29.28 13.09 -1.72
CA ASP A 399 29.01 12.41 -2.99
C ASP A 399 27.95 11.29 -2.87
N TRP A 400 27.47 10.99 -1.66
CA TRP A 400 26.47 9.93 -1.44
C TRP A 400 25.03 10.37 -1.71
N ILE A 401 24.79 11.64 -2.02
CA ILE A 401 23.46 12.16 -2.30
C ILE A 401 23.11 12.09 -3.79
N LEU A 402 21.81 11.99 -4.07
CA LEU A 402 21.30 12.20 -5.42
C LEU A 402 21.59 13.63 -5.86
N SER A 403 22.25 13.79 -7.01
CA SER A 403 22.54 15.09 -7.59
C SER A 403 22.85 14.98 -9.07
N GLN A 404 22.80 16.09 -9.80
CA GLN A 404 23.19 16.20 -11.20
C GLN A 404 24.34 17.21 -11.36
N ASP A 405 25.28 16.90 -12.26
CA ASP A 405 26.43 17.76 -12.50
C ASP A 405 26.00 19.17 -12.94
N GLY A 406 26.57 20.17 -12.30
CA GLY A 406 26.32 21.58 -12.61
C GLY A 406 24.90 22.07 -12.25
N ARG A 407 24.10 21.31 -11.51
CA ARG A 407 22.79 21.72 -11.03
C ARG A 407 22.78 22.02 -9.54
N THR A 408 21.79 22.83 -9.12
CA THR A 408 21.55 23.13 -7.70
C THR A 408 21.22 21.82 -6.96
N ARG A 409 21.76 21.67 -5.76
CA ARG A 409 21.36 20.61 -4.82
C ARG A 409 20.20 21.14 -3.98
N THR A 410 18.97 21.00 -4.50
CA THR A 410 17.77 21.50 -3.85
C THR A 410 17.55 20.79 -2.51
N GLN A 411 17.23 21.56 -1.48
CA GLN A 411 16.86 21.06 -0.15
C GLN A 411 15.36 21.22 0.07
N ARG A 412 14.77 20.26 0.75
CA ARG A 412 13.44 20.34 1.35
C ARG A 412 13.56 19.79 2.76
N ARG A 413 13.03 20.47 3.78
CA ARG A 413 13.24 20.16 5.20
C ARG A 413 14.73 20.08 5.56
N ASN A 414 15.59 20.91 4.94
CA ASN A 414 17.04 20.86 5.08
C ASN A 414 17.67 19.48 4.80
N GLN A 415 17.07 18.68 3.91
CA GLN A 415 17.49 17.31 3.61
C GLN A 415 17.91 17.16 2.17
N HIS A 416 18.86 16.24 1.94
CA HIS A 416 19.16 15.59 0.67
C HIS A 416 18.79 14.11 0.74
N VAL A 417 18.55 13.49 -0.40
CA VAL A 417 18.32 12.05 -0.52
C VAL A 417 19.64 11.33 -0.71
N LEU A 418 19.92 10.31 0.10
CA LEU A 418 21.05 9.40 -0.08
C LEU A 418 20.80 8.48 -1.27
N ASP A 419 21.83 8.17 -2.04
CA ASP A 419 21.73 7.33 -3.23
C ASP A 419 21.79 5.83 -2.89
N PHE A 420 20.65 5.23 -2.61
CA PHE A 420 20.55 3.78 -2.35
C PHE A 420 20.76 2.90 -3.59
N ALA A 421 20.91 3.47 -4.80
CA ALA A 421 21.40 2.73 -5.95
C ALA A 421 22.89 2.34 -5.78
N ARG A 422 23.64 3.09 -4.96
CA ARG A 422 25.05 2.83 -4.63
C ARG A 422 25.17 1.69 -3.62
N ARG A 423 26.09 0.79 -3.88
CA ARG A 423 26.39 -0.34 -2.99
C ARG A 423 26.96 0.10 -1.64
N ASP A 424 27.91 1.05 -1.65
CA ASP A 424 28.56 1.55 -0.43
C ASP A 424 27.56 2.20 0.53
N VAL A 425 26.58 2.94 0.02
CA VAL A 425 25.48 3.54 0.80
C VAL A 425 24.60 2.43 1.43
N ARG A 426 24.24 1.40 0.67
CA ARG A 426 23.46 0.27 1.20
C ARG A 426 24.21 -0.51 2.28
N GLU A 427 25.50 -0.80 2.06
CA GLU A 427 26.33 -1.50 3.06
C GLU A 427 26.43 -0.70 4.35
N TRP A 428 26.68 0.61 4.26
CA TRP A 428 26.65 1.52 5.41
C TRP A 428 25.30 1.47 6.14
N ALA A 429 24.19 1.58 5.40
CA ALA A 429 22.85 1.58 5.99
C ALA A 429 22.56 0.26 6.72
N VAL A 430 22.89 -0.88 6.12
CA VAL A 430 22.70 -2.20 6.73
C VAL A 430 23.56 -2.35 7.99
N GLU A 431 24.84 -1.91 7.95
CA GLU A 431 25.75 -2.06 9.08
C GLU A 431 25.22 -1.36 10.34
N TRP A 432 24.88 -0.07 10.23
CA TRP A 432 24.42 0.65 11.42
C TRP A 432 23.01 0.23 11.85
N LEU A 433 22.08 -0.04 10.92
CA LEU A 433 20.73 -0.51 11.24
C LEU A 433 20.78 -1.85 11.99
N VAL A 434 21.47 -2.86 11.43
CA VAL A 434 21.54 -4.19 12.05
C VAL A 434 22.24 -4.11 13.41
N ARG A 435 23.33 -3.34 13.53
CA ARG A 435 24.00 -3.11 14.80
C ARG A 435 23.04 -2.52 15.83
N THR A 436 22.39 -1.39 15.51
CA THR A 436 21.49 -0.67 16.42
C THR A 436 20.33 -1.53 16.89
N VAL A 437 19.63 -2.23 15.96
CA VAL A 437 18.48 -3.06 16.34
C VAL A 437 18.90 -4.29 17.14
N THR A 438 20.13 -4.76 16.96
CA THR A 438 20.65 -5.93 17.69
C THR A 438 21.13 -5.54 19.09
N GLU A 439 21.95 -4.50 19.20
CA GLU A 439 22.51 -4.05 20.49
C GLU A 439 21.43 -3.57 21.46
N LEU A 440 20.38 -2.90 20.95
CA LEU A 440 19.29 -2.39 21.77
C LEU A 440 18.11 -3.35 21.89
N ASP A 441 18.17 -4.53 21.25
CA ASP A 441 17.07 -5.51 21.17
C ASP A 441 15.76 -4.84 20.76
N VAL A 442 15.80 -4.08 19.64
CA VAL A 442 14.66 -3.33 19.11
C VAL A 442 13.56 -4.28 18.65
N ALA A 443 12.35 -4.11 19.18
CA ALA A 443 11.17 -4.88 18.83
C ALA A 443 10.34 -4.25 17.69
N PHE A 444 10.42 -2.92 17.54
CA PHE A 444 9.64 -2.15 16.57
C PHE A 444 10.49 -1.03 15.97
N LEU A 445 10.49 -0.91 14.64
CA LEU A 445 11.19 0.14 13.92
C LEU A 445 10.23 0.90 13.00
N LYS A 446 10.10 2.23 13.23
CA LYS A 446 9.41 3.13 12.32
C LYS A 446 10.42 3.65 11.30
N TRP A 447 10.27 3.24 10.05
CA TRP A 447 11.11 3.65 8.93
C TRP A 447 10.44 4.78 8.17
N ASP A 448 11.01 5.97 8.22
CA ASP A 448 10.47 7.17 7.60
C ASP A 448 11.23 7.59 6.34
N MET A 449 10.59 8.43 5.52
CA MET A 449 11.15 9.08 4.34
C MET A 449 10.39 10.36 4.04
N ASN A 450 10.95 11.51 4.43
CA ASN A 450 10.26 12.80 4.34
C ASN A 450 10.74 13.67 3.16
N ARG A 451 11.64 13.14 2.32
CA ARG A 451 12.28 13.88 1.25
C ARG A 451 12.03 13.23 -0.11
N PRO A 452 11.04 13.72 -0.91
CA PRO A 452 10.89 13.29 -2.30
C PRO A 452 12.11 13.72 -3.13
N PHE A 453 12.33 13.03 -4.26
CA PHE A 453 13.42 13.35 -5.18
C PHE A 453 13.28 14.75 -5.78
N SER A 454 14.42 15.37 -6.02
CA SER A 454 14.58 16.55 -6.87
C SER A 454 15.58 16.21 -7.97
N GLU A 455 16.71 16.84 -8.05
CA GLU A 455 17.75 16.60 -9.08
C GLU A 455 18.29 15.16 -8.98
N ALA A 456 17.44 14.16 -9.24
CA ALA A 456 17.80 12.76 -9.17
C ALA A 456 18.78 12.38 -10.28
N GLY A 457 19.91 11.86 -9.89
CA GLY A 457 20.98 11.43 -10.77
C GLY A 457 22.21 11.02 -9.96
N GLN A 458 23.19 10.49 -10.67
CA GLN A 458 24.48 10.10 -10.15
C GLN A 458 25.57 10.85 -10.95
N PRO A 459 26.29 11.80 -10.36
CA PRO A 459 27.37 12.50 -11.07
C PRO A 459 28.39 11.56 -11.68
N GLY A 460 28.71 11.76 -12.97
CA GLY A 460 29.64 10.91 -13.71
C GLY A 460 29.09 9.56 -14.15
N ALA A 461 27.84 9.22 -13.87
CA ALA A 461 27.23 7.98 -14.34
C ALA A 461 26.94 8.03 -15.85
N THR A 462 27.15 6.91 -16.53
CA THR A 462 26.83 6.74 -17.96
C THR A 462 25.31 6.63 -18.21
N ASP A 463 24.55 6.21 -17.18
CA ASP A 463 23.10 6.09 -17.19
C ASP A 463 22.53 6.68 -15.89
N PRO A 464 22.38 8.02 -15.78
CA PRO A 464 21.93 8.67 -14.58
C PRO A 464 20.48 8.37 -14.23
N ASP A 465 19.65 7.93 -15.17
CA ASP A 465 18.24 7.62 -14.94
C ASP A 465 18.04 6.29 -14.19
N ARG A 466 19.04 5.44 -14.11
CA ARG A 466 18.98 4.18 -13.33
C ARG A 466 18.58 4.41 -11.87
N VAL A 467 18.94 5.53 -11.30
CA VAL A 467 18.64 5.87 -9.90
C VAL A 467 17.15 5.83 -9.59
N TRP A 468 16.28 6.16 -10.52
CA TRP A 468 14.82 6.16 -10.33
C TRP A 468 14.23 4.77 -10.04
N ILE A 469 14.92 3.72 -10.40
CA ILE A 469 14.53 2.32 -10.18
C ILE A 469 15.46 1.65 -9.15
N GLU A 470 16.78 1.78 -9.34
CA GLU A 470 17.77 1.12 -8.49
C GLU A 470 17.75 1.62 -7.04
N HIS A 471 17.41 2.89 -6.80
CA HIS A 471 17.23 3.40 -5.44
C HIS A 471 16.15 2.60 -4.69
N THR A 472 14.96 2.44 -5.29
CA THR A 472 13.86 1.70 -4.65
C THR A 472 14.24 0.22 -4.44
N ARG A 473 14.93 -0.40 -5.39
CA ARG A 473 15.47 -1.76 -5.23
C ARG A 473 16.48 -1.84 -4.10
N GLY A 474 17.34 -0.81 -3.98
CA GLY A 474 18.31 -0.69 -2.90
C GLY A 474 17.66 -0.55 -1.52
N VAL A 475 16.60 0.23 -1.40
CA VAL A 475 15.80 0.32 -0.15
C VAL A 475 15.21 -1.03 0.20
N TYR A 476 14.64 -1.74 -0.77
CA TYR A 476 14.12 -3.10 -0.55
C TYR A 476 15.20 -4.08 -0.09
N GLU A 477 16.38 -4.05 -0.71
CA GLU A 477 17.52 -4.89 -0.30
C GLU A 477 17.89 -4.63 1.17
N VAL A 478 17.99 -3.36 1.58
CA VAL A 478 18.33 -3.02 2.97
C VAL A 478 17.24 -3.50 3.94
N MET A 479 15.96 -3.31 3.61
CA MET A 479 14.86 -3.82 4.43
C MET A 479 14.87 -5.35 4.53
N ASP A 480 15.12 -6.05 3.42
CA ASP A 480 15.17 -7.52 3.37
C ASP A 480 16.35 -8.05 4.20
N ARG A 481 17.53 -7.42 4.13
CA ARG A 481 18.70 -7.75 4.94
C ARG A 481 18.48 -7.49 6.42
N LEU A 482 17.83 -6.38 6.77
CA LEU A 482 17.46 -6.06 8.16
C LEU A 482 16.50 -7.11 8.73
N ARG A 483 15.48 -7.49 7.98
CA ARG A 483 14.54 -8.54 8.40
C ARG A 483 15.22 -9.92 8.50
N GLY A 484 16.13 -10.23 7.60
CA GLY A 484 16.94 -11.46 7.66
C GLY A 484 17.78 -11.53 8.94
N ALA A 485 18.38 -10.40 9.34
CA ALA A 485 19.18 -10.29 10.57
C ALA A 485 18.31 -10.32 11.84
N ARG A 486 17.09 -9.76 11.81
CA ARG A 486 16.14 -9.66 12.93
C ARG A 486 14.73 -10.09 12.54
N PRO A 487 14.45 -11.40 12.37
CA PRO A 487 13.13 -11.88 11.93
C PRO A 487 11.97 -11.47 12.86
N GLY A 488 12.25 -11.21 14.15
CA GLY A 488 11.28 -10.76 15.15
C GLY A 488 10.91 -9.26 15.07
N LEU A 489 11.64 -8.44 14.30
CA LEU A 489 11.45 -6.99 14.24
C LEU A 489 10.12 -6.62 13.55
N TYR A 490 9.25 -5.86 14.21
CA TYR A 490 8.13 -5.19 13.56
C TYR A 490 8.63 -3.95 12.82
N LEU A 491 8.21 -3.79 11.57
CA LEU A 491 8.57 -2.67 10.72
C LEU A 491 7.32 -1.88 10.31
N GLU A 492 7.29 -0.58 10.64
CA GLU A 492 6.28 0.36 10.19
C GLU A 492 6.86 1.23 9.07
N SER A 493 6.17 1.31 7.93
CA SER A 493 6.51 2.24 6.86
C SER A 493 5.85 3.59 7.10
N CYS A 494 6.66 4.64 7.13
CA CYS A 494 6.25 6.03 7.13
C CYS A 494 6.91 6.75 5.93
N ALA A 495 6.24 7.73 5.36
CA ALA A 495 6.86 8.65 4.40
C ALA A 495 6.10 9.98 4.45
N GLY A 496 6.38 10.78 5.50
CA GLY A 496 5.55 11.94 5.83
C GLY A 496 4.09 11.51 5.93
N GLY A 497 3.77 10.63 6.87
CA GLY A 497 2.49 9.92 6.91
C GLY A 497 2.41 8.78 5.90
N GLY A 498 1.29 8.67 5.16
CA GLY A 498 0.96 7.60 4.24
C GLY A 498 1.61 7.67 2.85
N GLY A 499 2.71 8.39 2.69
CA GLY A 499 3.35 8.59 1.39
C GLY A 499 4.04 7.36 0.79
N ARG A 500 4.14 6.26 1.52
CA ARG A 500 4.64 4.96 1.03
C ARG A 500 3.71 3.85 1.51
N ALA A 501 2.58 3.70 0.82
CA ALA A 501 1.53 2.74 1.12
C ALA A 501 1.19 1.93 -0.14
N ASP A 502 1.93 0.87 -0.37
CA ASP A 502 1.82 0.01 -1.53
C ASP A 502 2.17 -1.45 -1.19
N LEU A 503 1.89 -2.36 -2.12
CA LEU A 503 2.15 -3.79 -1.92
C LEU A 503 3.65 -4.12 -1.90
N GLY A 504 4.51 -3.28 -2.49
CA GLY A 504 5.95 -3.48 -2.52
C GLY A 504 6.58 -3.27 -1.14
N VAL A 505 6.24 -2.18 -0.44
CA VAL A 505 6.71 -1.96 0.93
C VAL A 505 6.03 -2.90 1.91
N LEU A 506 4.73 -3.21 1.74
CA LEU A 506 4.00 -4.14 2.64
C LEU A 506 4.50 -5.58 2.57
N SER A 507 5.18 -5.99 1.49
CA SER A 507 5.88 -7.28 1.48
C SER A 507 7.09 -7.32 2.44
N ARG A 508 7.49 -6.16 2.98
CA ARG A 508 8.63 -5.95 3.89
C ARG A 508 8.26 -5.31 5.21
N ALA A 509 7.19 -4.50 5.24
CA ALA A 509 6.68 -3.85 6.44
C ALA A 509 5.44 -4.57 6.97
N ASP A 510 5.20 -4.45 8.27
CA ASP A 510 4.05 -5.06 8.96
C ASP A 510 2.84 -4.14 8.96
N GLN A 511 3.08 -2.83 8.90
CA GLN A 511 2.04 -1.79 8.89
C GLN A 511 2.53 -0.49 8.26
N ILE A 512 1.59 0.42 8.00
CA ILE A 512 1.78 1.75 7.46
C ILE A 512 1.41 2.78 8.54
N TRP A 513 2.25 3.78 8.75
CA TRP A 513 1.82 5.01 9.40
C TRP A 513 0.95 5.78 8.43
N THR A 514 -0.37 5.79 8.67
CA THR A 514 -1.36 6.15 7.66
C THR A 514 -1.39 7.65 7.38
N SER A 515 -1.17 8.49 8.39
CA SER A 515 -1.15 9.96 8.29
C SER A 515 -0.53 10.59 9.53
N ASP A 516 0.22 11.67 9.33
CA ASP A 516 0.68 12.53 10.43
C ASP A 516 -0.48 13.33 11.05
N ASN A 517 -1.62 13.43 10.35
CA ASN A 517 -2.83 14.01 10.94
C ASN A 517 -3.48 12.99 11.89
N THR A 518 -3.36 13.24 13.18
CA THR A 518 -3.92 12.44 14.25
C THR A 518 -5.30 12.94 14.73
N ASP A 519 -5.86 13.96 14.11
CA ASP A 519 -7.21 14.43 14.41
C ASP A 519 -8.24 13.33 14.12
N ALA A 520 -8.94 12.89 15.16
CA ALA A 520 -9.83 11.73 15.06
C ALA A 520 -11.00 11.94 14.06
N ALA A 521 -11.47 13.18 13.87
CA ALA A 521 -12.53 13.44 12.91
C ALA A 521 -12.06 13.33 11.46
N ASP A 522 -10.86 13.84 11.16
CA ASP A 522 -10.26 13.73 9.83
C ASP A 522 -9.82 12.28 9.54
N ARG A 523 -9.37 11.55 10.57
CA ARG A 523 -8.96 10.14 10.47
C ARG A 523 -10.07 9.21 9.98
N VAL A 524 -11.35 9.51 10.25
CA VAL A 524 -12.47 8.68 9.75
C VAL A 524 -12.42 8.56 8.23
N ALA A 525 -12.25 9.68 7.50
CA ALA A 525 -12.14 9.66 6.04
C ALA A 525 -10.84 9.02 5.54
N ILE A 526 -9.69 9.31 6.20
CA ILE A 526 -8.39 8.75 5.86
C ILE A 526 -8.41 7.22 6.00
N GLN A 527 -8.94 6.70 7.11
CA GLN A 527 -9.06 5.27 7.40
C GLN A 527 -10.04 4.56 6.45
N HIS A 528 -11.12 5.24 6.07
CA HIS A 528 -12.06 4.73 5.08
C HIS A 528 -11.38 4.52 3.70
N GLY A 529 -10.57 5.49 3.25
CA GLY A 529 -9.84 5.38 2.00
C GLY A 529 -8.71 4.32 2.05
N HIS A 530 -7.99 4.21 3.18
CA HIS A 530 -7.01 3.14 3.40
C HIS A 530 -7.67 1.75 3.28
N GLY A 531 -8.82 1.56 3.94
CA GLY A 531 -9.58 0.30 3.94
C GLY A 531 -10.21 -0.08 2.60
N GLN A 532 -10.08 0.71 1.52
CA GLN A 532 -10.52 0.29 0.17
C GLN A 532 -9.67 -0.86 -0.36
N LEU A 533 -8.37 -0.85 -0.09
CA LEU A 533 -7.41 -1.85 -0.58
C LEU A 533 -6.75 -2.65 0.55
N LEU A 534 -6.44 -2.01 1.69
CA LEU A 534 -5.54 -2.54 2.70
C LEU A 534 -6.29 -2.91 3.99
N PRO A 535 -5.96 -4.05 4.64
CA PRO A 535 -6.65 -4.50 5.84
C PRO A 535 -6.33 -3.64 7.07
N ALA A 536 -7.24 -3.61 8.04
CA ALA A 536 -7.15 -2.79 9.25
C ALA A 536 -5.85 -2.97 10.04
N ARG A 537 -5.31 -4.19 10.11
CA ARG A 537 -4.05 -4.47 10.82
C ARG A 537 -2.81 -3.82 10.19
N THR A 538 -2.91 -3.29 8.98
CA THR A 538 -1.84 -2.50 8.34
C THR A 538 -1.96 -1.01 8.59
N MET A 539 -2.98 -0.56 9.28
CA MET A 539 -3.33 0.84 9.46
C MET A 539 -2.92 1.35 10.84
N GLY A 540 -1.76 1.98 10.96
CA GLY A 540 -1.33 2.66 12.18
C GLY A 540 -2.25 3.86 12.50
N ALA A 541 -2.76 3.91 13.74
CA ALA A 541 -3.67 4.96 14.19
C ALA A 541 -3.42 5.30 15.66
N TRP A 542 -3.11 6.58 15.94
CA TRP A 542 -2.76 7.01 17.29
C TRP A 542 -3.86 7.86 17.94
N VAL A 543 -4.00 7.66 19.25
CA VAL A 543 -4.71 8.56 20.15
C VAL A 543 -3.72 9.60 20.65
N THR A 544 -3.98 10.87 20.39
CA THR A 544 -3.12 11.99 20.77
C THR A 544 -3.86 12.98 21.67
N ASP A 545 -3.28 14.12 21.94
CA ASP A 545 -3.82 15.14 22.85
C ASP A 545 -5.11 15.79 22.31
N SER A 546 -5.86 16.40 23.21
CA SER A 546 -7.02 17.23 22.89
C SER A 546 -6.92 18.56 23.65
N PRO A 547 -6.93 19.72 22.97
CA PRO A 547 -7.07 19.91 21.52
C PRO A 547 -5.93 19.25 20.73
N ASN A 548 -6.23 18.79 19.50
CA ASN A 548 -5.23 18.21 18.59
C ASN A 548 -4.19 19.26 18.18
N SER A 549 -2.90 18.86 18.12
CA SER A 549 -1.76 19.76 17.84
C SER A 549 -1.83 20.41 16.45
N HIS A 550 -2.36 19.71 15.43
CA HIS A 550 -2.43 20.21 14.06
C HIS A 550 -3.68 21.02 13.76
N THR A 551 -4.84 20.58 14.25
CA THR A 551 -6.14 21.16 13.88
C THR A 551 -6.73 22.06 14.97
N ALA A 552 -6.21 22.05 16.17
CA ALA A 552 -6.76 22.68 17.38
C ALA A 552 -8.19 22.18 17.72
N ARG A 553 -8.64 21.08 17.13
CA ARG A 553 -9.98 20.51 17.37
C ARG A 553 -9.99 19.72 18.67
N ALA A 554 -10.97 20.01 19.51
CA ALA A 554 -11.21 19.25 20.73
C ALA A 554 -12.20 18.12 20.49
N THR A 555 -11.86 16.92 20.95
CA THR A 555 -12.71 15.72 20.88
C THR A 555 -12.61 14.92 22.18
N SER A 556 -13.67 14.17 22.50
CA SER A 556 -13.66 13.32 23.68
C SER A 556 -12.62 12.20 23.57
N ILE A 557 -12.07 11.77 24.69
CA ILE A 557 -11.13 10.65 24.71
C ILE A 557 -11.75 9.38 24.12
N ARG A 558 -13.03 9.12 24.38
CA ARG A 558 -13.78 7.99 23.83
C ARG A 558 -13.81 8.03 22.31
N TYR A 559 -14.10 9.19 21.70
CA TYR A 559 -14.13 9.33 20.24
C TYR A 559 -12.75 9.07 19.62
N ARG A 560 -11.68 9.66 20.19
CA ARG A 560 -10.30 9.45 19.74
C ARG A 560 -9.90 7.97 19.78
N PHE A 561 -10.22 7.27 20.87
CA PHE A 561 -9.96 5.84 20.99
C PHE A 561 -10.76 5.01 19.99
N HIS A 562 -12.06 5.21 19.86
CA HIS A 562 -12.88 4.42 18.94
C HIS A 562 -12.40 4.54 17.50
N VAL A 563 -12.02 5.75 17.05
CA VAL A 563 -11.46 5.94 15.71
C VAL A 563 -10.14 5.18 15.54
N SER A 564 -9.23 5.28 16.51
CA SER A 564 -7.93 4.64 16.44
C SER A 564 -8.00 3.11 16.64
N MET A 565 -8.96 2.61 17.43
CA MET A 565 -9.19 1.18 17.68
C MET A 565 -9.68 0.42 16.44
N ALA A 566 -10.17 1.12 15.42
CA ALA A 566 -10.55 0.53 14.13
C ALA A 566 -9.33 0.12 13.26
N GLY A 567 -8.11 0.24 13.79
CA GLY A 567 -6.85 -0.16 13.17
C GLY A 567 -5.85 -0.70 14.17
N ALA A 568 -4.55 -0.60 13.85
CA ALA A 568 -3.45 -0.89 14.77
C ALA A 568 -3.27 0.30 15.73
N LEU A 569 -3.83 0.17 16.93
CA LEU A 569 -3.88 1.23 17.92
C LEU A 569 -2.49 1.61 18.43
N GLY A 570 -2.22 2.91 18.46
CA GLY A 570 -1.12 3.54 19.16
C GLY A 570 -1.59 4.68 20.05
N ILE A 571 -0.71 5.14 20.90
CA ILE A 571 -0.87 6.35 21.73
C ILE A 571 0.34 7.25 21.43
N GLY A 572 0.09 8.54 21.13
CA GLY A 572 1.15 9.50 20.80
C GLY A 572 1.11 10.79 21.61
N GLY A 573 0.08 11.03 22.42
CA GLY A 573 -0.06 12.25 23.21
C GLY A 573 0.87 12.33 24.43
N ASP A 574 1.05 13.54 24.95
CA ASP A 574 1.85 13.77 26.16
C ASP A 574 1.10 13.32 27.42
N LEU A 575 1.27 12.07 27.78
CA LEU A 575 0.63 11.43 28.94
C LEU A 575 0.91 12.16 30.28
N ARG A 576 1.94 13.01 30.35
CA ARG A 576 2.26 13.80 31.55
C ARG A 576 1.24 14.91 31.79
N ASN A 577 0.53 15.32 30.72
CA ASN A 577 -0.46 16.39 30.73
C ASN A 577 -1.90 15.85 30.77
N TRP A 578 -2.10 14.53 30.67
CA TRP A 578 -3.45 13.94 30.73
C TRP A 578 -3.95 13.97 32.17
N SER A 579 -5.24 14.28 32.35
CA SER A 579 -5.89 14.23 33.64
C SER A 579 -5.98 12.79 34.17
N GLU A 580 -6.11 12.65 35.50
CA GLU A 580 -6.32 11.32 36.11
C GLU A 580 -7.60 10.64 35.55
N GLU A 581 -8.61 11.42 35.19
CA GLU A 581 -9.84 10.93 34.56
C GLU A 581 -9.52 10.41 33.15
N ASP A 582 -8.78 11.14 32.32
CA ASP A 582 -8.39 10.70 30.98
C ASP A 582 -7.50 9.44 31.04
N LEU A 583 -6.56 9.37 32.00
CA LEU A 583 -5.73 8.18 32.19
C LEU A 583 -6.57 6.96 32.63
N ALA A 584 -7.60 7.17 33.44
CA ALA A 584 -8.53 6.10 33.85
C ALA A 584 -9.36 5.61 32.66
N TRP A 585 -9.91 6.53 31.86
CA TRP A 585 -10.61 6.20 30.61
C TRP A 585 -9.69 5.46 29.63
N ALA A 586 -8.45 5.94 29.44
CA ALA A 586 -7.50 5.31 28.55
C ALA A 586 -7.20 3.86 28.96
N ARG A 587 -6.98 3.56 30.27
CA ARG A 587 -6.79 2.18 30.74
C ARG A 587 -7.99 1.29 30.41
N MET A 588 -9.20 1.78 30.63
CA MET A 588 -10.41 1.02 30.31
C MET A 588 -10.52 0.73 28.82
N LEU A 589 -10.31 1.77 27.97
CA LEU A 589 -10.40 1.65 26.51
C LEU A 589 -9.27 0.78 25.90
N VAL A 590 -8.06 0.84 26.47
CA VAL A 590 -6.98 -0.09 26.12
C VAL A 590 -7.36 -1.54 26.47
N GLY A 591 -7.96 -1.75 27.65
CA GLY A 591 -8.50 -3.07 28.03
C GLY A 591 -9.59 -3.55 27.06
N GLN A 592 -10.49 -2.67 26.63
CA GLN A 592 -11.50 -2.97 25.63
C GLN A 592 -10.87 -3.29 24.28
N TYR A 593 -9.90 -2.49 23.79
CA TYR A 593 -9.18 -2.76 22.56
C TYR A 593 -8.51 -4.14 22.57
N LYS A 594 -7.82 -4.51 23.62
CA LYS A 594 -7.16 -5.83 23.72
C LYS A 594 -8.14 -7.00 23.59
N ARG A 595 -9.41 -6.83 24.00
CA ARG A 595 -10.45 -7.83 23.81
C ARG A 595 -10.93 -7.91 22.35
N ILE A 596 -11.09 -6.76 21.70
CA ILE A 596 -11.63 -6.70 20.32
C ILE A 596 -10.53 -6.80 19.24
N ARG A 597 -9.27 -6.56 19.57
CA ARG A 597 -8.13 -6.56 18.64
C ARG A 597 -8.05 -7.80 17.74
N PRO A 598 -8.25 -9.03 18.26
CA PRO A 598 -8.25 -10.22 17.41
C PRO A 598 -9.33 -10.18 16.32
N VAL A 599 -10.50 -9.59 16.62
CA VAL A 599 -11.60 -9.42 15.66
C VAL A 599 -11.29 -8.32 14.66
N VAL A 600 -10.76 -7.18 15.10
CA VAL A 600 -10.40 -6.05 14.22
C VAL A 600 -9.26 -6.43 13.25
N HIS A 601 -8.25 -7.17 13.74
CA HIS A 601 -7.07 -7.52 12.95
C HIS A 601 -7.22 -8.79 12.11
N GLY A 602 -8.12 -9.69 12.47
CA GLY A 602 -8.29 -10.98 11.79
C GLY A 602 -9.68 -11.19 11.20
N GLY A 603 -10.61 -10.28 11.45
CA GLY A 603 -11.98 -10.36 10.95
C GLY A 603 -12.15 -9.78 9.55
N VAL A 604 -13.21 -10.23 8.88
CA VAL A 604 -13.63 -9.68 7.58
C VAL A 604 -14.21 -8.29 7.78
N GLN A 605 -13.66 -7.30 7.09
CA GLN A 605 -14.10 -5.91 7.18
C GLN A 605 -15.28 -5.62 6.26
N TYR A 606 -16.29 -4.95 6.79
CA TYR A 606 -17.42 -4.39 6.06
C TYR A 606 -17.51 -2.88 6.32
N ARG A 607 -17.56 -2.11 5.26
CA ARG A 607 -17.96 -0.71 5.34
C ARG A 607 -19.49 -0.67 5.35
N LEU A 608 -20.04 0.00 6.33
CA LEU A 608 -21.48 0.14 6.51
C LEU A 608 -21.91 1.57 6.15
N ASP A 609 -23.23 1.79 6.09
CA ASP A 609 -23.78 3.12 5.91
C ASP A 609 -23.42 4.03 7.11
N HIS A 610 -23.42 5.35 6.89
CA HIS A 610 -23.28 6.37 7.95
C HIS A 610 -21.93 6.34 8.71
N ASP A 611 -20.81 6.28 7.97
CA ASP A 611 -19.45 6.29 8.56
C ASP A 611 -19.25 5.21 9.63
N ALA A 612 -19.80 4.02 9.39
CA ALA A 612 -19.63 2.88 10.26
C ALA A 612 -18.75 1.81 9.60
N VAL A 613 -17.95 1.12 10.41
CA VAL A 613 -17.13 -0.02 10.00
C VAL A 613 -17.37 -1.20 10.92
N GLN A 614 -17.41 -2.39 10.33
CA GLN A 614 -17.65 -3.64 11.04
C GLN A 614 -16.55 -4.65 10.69
N TYR A 615 -16.15 -5.41 11.69
CA TYR A 615 -15.23 -6.55 11.56
C TYR A 615 -15.93 -7.81 12.05
N VAL A 616 -15.87 -8.89 11.29
CA VAL A 616 -16.62 -10.12 11.57
C VAL A 616 -15.69 -11.32 11.52
N THR A 617 -15.67 -12.10 12.58
CA THR A 617 -15.15 -13.46 12.62
C THR A 617 -16.32 -14.47 12.65
N ARG A 618 -16.03 -15.75 12.74
CA ARG A 618 -17.06 -16.79 12.88
C ARG A 618 -17.97 -16.58 14.09
N ASP A 619 -17.37 -16.14 15.22
CA ASP A 619 -18.03 -16.15 16.52
C ASP A 619 -18.25 -14.75 17.11
N GLU A 620 -17.65 -13.72 16.52
CA GLU A 620 -17.71 -12.36 17.06
C GLU A 620 -17.84 -11.32 15.94
N ALA A 621 -18.45 -10.19 16.28
CA ALA A 621 -18.46 -9.00 15.43
C ALA A 621 -18.19 -7.76 16.25
N VAL A 622 -17.40 -6.84 15.70
CA VAL A 622 -17.11 -5.53 16.28
C VAL A 622 -17.57 -4.46 15.33
N VAL A 623 -18.36 -3.51 15.82
CA VAL A 623 -18.93 -2.42 15.02
C VAL A 623 -18.51 -1.09 15.64
N PHE A 624 -17.94 -0.22 14.83
CA PHE A 624 -17.70 1.18 15.17
C PHE A 624 -18.66 2.05 14.36
N GLN A 625 -19.39 2.91 15.06
CA GLN A 625 -20.23 3.94 14.46
C GLN A 625 -19.65 5.31 14.82
N PHE A 626 -19.56 6.22 13.83
CA PHE A 626 -19.02 7.56 14.02
C PHE A 626 -20.03 8.61 13.60
N GLN A 627 -20.17 9.65 14.40
CA GLN A 627 -20.98 10.84 14.11
C GLN A 627 -20.06 12.05 13.96
N PRO A 628 -19.64 12.41 12.74
CA PRO A 628 -18.67 13.49 12.53
C PRO A 628 -19.26 14.89 12.76
N SER A 629 -20.58 15.07 12.60
CA SER A 629 -21.26 16.36 12.76
C SER A 629 -22.61 16.23 13.48
N ALA A 630 -22.87 17.13 14.43
CA ALA A 630 -24.12 17.18 15.18
C ALA A 630 -25.34 17.63 14.36
N LEU A 631 -25.12 18.35 13.26
CA LEU A 631 -26.23 18.84 12.41
C LEU A 631 -26.83 17.72 11.56
N THR A 632 -26.12 16.63 11.35
CA THR A 632 -26.62 15.49 10.59
C THR A 632 -27.44 14.59 11.51
N ARG A 633 -28.76 14.78 11.50
CA ARG A 633 -29.69 13.86 12.17
C ARG A 633 -30.05 12.74 11.19
N THR A 634 -29.67 11.53 11.51
CA THR A 634 -30.17 10.33 10.83
C THR A 634 -31.09 9.57 11.77
N THR A 635 -32.21 9.09 11.24
CA THR A 635 -33.05 8.07 11.88
C THR A 635 -32.78 6.69 11.32
N ALA A 636 -31.93 6.61 10.31
CA ALA A 636 -31.57 5.37 9.67
C ALA A 636 -30.73 4.52 10.62
N ARG A 637 -31.03 3.24 10.67
CA ARG A 637 -30.33 2.26 11.48
C ARG A 637 -29.16 1.69 10.68
N THR A 638 -28.08 1.36 11.36
CA THR A 638 -26.89 0.74 10.75
C THR A 638 -27.11 -0.76 10.62
N ARG A 639 -27.38 -1.24 9.39
CA ARG A 639 -27.55 -2.68 9.14
C ARG A 639 -26.19 -3.36 9.13
N LEU A 640 -26.10 -4.46 9.88
CA LEU A 640 -24.87 -5.27 9.94
C LEU A 640 -24.79 -6.21 8.74
N LYS A 641 -23.60 -6.78 8.54
CA LYS A 641 -23.31 -7.69 7.43
C LYS A 641 -22.50 -8.89 7.90
N GLY A 642 -22.49 -9.97 7.12
CA GLY A 642 -21.64 -11.15 7.37
C GLY A 642 -21.99 -11.97 8.61
N LEU A 643 -23.12 -11.70 9.28
CA LEU A 643 -23.60 -12.48 10.41
C LEU A 643 -24.42 -13.70 9.97
N ASP A 644 -24.52 -14.71 10.83
CA ASP A 644 -25.44 -15.84 10.65
C ASP A 644 -26.86 -15.40 11.03
N PRO A 645 -27.83 -15.37 10.11
CA PRO A 645 -29.21 -14.94 10.40
C PRO A 645 -29.92 -15.81 11.44
N ASP A 646 -29.54 -17.07 11.56
CA ASP A 646 -30.15 -18.05 12.47
C ASP A 646 -29.49 -18.07 13.86
N ALA A 647 -28.45 -17.26 14.08
CA ALA A 647 -27.74 -17.16 15.35
C ALA A 647 -28.23 -16.00 16.20
N ARG A 648 -28.02 -16.12 17.51
CA ARG A 648 -28.19 -15.01 18.46
C ARG A 648 -26.83 -14.47 18.85
N TYR A 649 -26.78 -13.16 19.06
CA TYR A 649 -25.58 -12.42 19.42
C TYR A 649 -25.82 -11.62 20.70
N GLN A 650 -24.93 -11.75 21.64
CA GLN A 650 -24.95 -10.95 22.86
C GLN A 650 -23.96 -9.80 22.74
N ASP A 651 -24.44 -8.61 23.03
CA ASP A 651 -23.57 -7.45 23.23
C ASP A 651 -22.83 -7.61 24.56
N GLU A 652 -21.51 -7.65 24.48
CA GLU A 652 -20.62 -7.92 25.62
C GLU A 652 -20.59 -6.79 26.66
N ASP A 653 -20.88 -5.55 26.25
CA ASP A 653 -20.87 -4.40 27.15
C ASP A 653 -22.25 -4.18 27.83
N THR A 654 -23.36 -4.45 27.15
CA THR A 654 -24.72 -4.23 27.68
C THR A 654 -25.42 -5.50 28.15
N GLY A 655 -24.95 -6.67 27.70
CA GLY A 655 -25.62 -7.96 27.91
C GLY A 655 -26.88 -8.17 27.08
N ALA A 656 -27.26 -7.24 26.22
CA ALA A 656 -28.42 -7.33 25.34
C ALA A 656 -28.24 -8.46 24.32
N VAL A 657 -29.31 -9.22 24.06
CA VAL A 657 -29.29 -10.30 23.09
C VAL A 657 -30.09 -9.90 21.86
N HIS A 658 -29.49 -10.10 20.70
CA HIS A 658 -30.04 -9.76 19.39
C HIS A 658 -30.10 -10.99 18.49
N GLU A 659 -31.17 -11.12 17.71
CA GLU A 659 -31.26 -12.11 16.63
C GLU A 659 -30.44 -11.64 15.42
N GLY A 660 -29.66 -12.54 14.83
CA GLY A 660 -28.83 -12.23 13.66
C GLY A 660 -29.63 -11.67 12.48
N ALA A 661 -30.80 -12.26 12.19
CA ALA A 661 -31.73 -11.76 11.16
C ALA A 661 -32.17 -10.32 11.42
N VAL A 662 -32.37 -9.92 12.69
CA VAL A 662 -32.76 -8.54 13.06
C VAL A 662 -31.59 -7.58 12.85
N LEU A 663 -30.38 -7.97 13.24
CA LEU A 663 -29.16 -7.16 13.01
C LEU A 663 -28.89 -6.93 11.52
N LEU A 664 -29.09 -7.96 10.69
CA LEU A 664 -28.89 -7.89 9.23
C LEU A 664 -29.96 -7.05 8.51
N SER A 665 -31.22 -7.14 8.93
CA SER A 665 -32.35 -6.49 8.23
C SER A 665 -32.75 -5.15 8.81
N HIS A 666 -32.71 -5.03 10.13
CA HIS A 666 -33.13 -3.82 10.87
C HIS A 666 -31.95 -3.01 11.42
N GLY A 667 -30.90 -3.67 11.87
CA GLY A 667 -29.63 -3.07 12.28
C GLY A 667 -29.64 -2.47 13.69
N LEU A 668 -28.51 -1.82 14.03
CA LEU A 668 -28.30 -1.11 15.29
C LEU A 668 -29.01 0.27 15.27
N PRO A 669 -29.36 0.83 16.45
CA PRO A 669 -29.91 2.18 16.54
C PRO A 669 -28.94 3.22 15.95
N PRO A 670 -29.45 4.37 15.45
CA PRO A 670 -28.62 5.50 15.09
C PRO A 670 -27.98 6.10 16.33
N LEU A 671 -26.79 6.69 16.13
CA LEU A 671 -26.12 7.45 17.19
C LEU A 671 -26.96 8.64 17.64
N LEU A 672 -26.81 9.04 18.90
CA LEU A 672 -27.36 10.29 19.41
C LEU A 672 -26.79 11.48 18.62
N PRO A 673 -27.59 12.51 18.33
CA PRO A 673 -27.22 13.63 17.47
C PRO A 673 -26.29 14.64 18.18
N PHE A 674 -25.24 14.15 18.81
CA PHE A 674 -24.21 14.98 19.42
C PHE A 674 -22.99 15.02 18.53
N ASP A 675 -22.33 16.17 18.46
CA ASP A 675 -21.13 16.38 17.65
C ASP A 675 -20.02 15.41 18.08
N ARG A 676 -19.42 14.75 17.09
CA ARG A 676 -18.29 13.83 17.27
C ARG A 676 -18.52 12.80 18.37
N THR A 677 -19.64 12.13 18.31
CA THR A 677 -19.92 10.96 19.13
C THR A 677 -19.58 9.69 18.38
N SER A 678 -19.32 8.65 19.12
CA SER A 678 -19.04 7.32 18.59
C SER A 678 -19.58 6.24 19.51
N GLU A 679 -19.88 5.10 18.93
CA GLU A 679 -20.24 3.89 19.65
C GLU A 679 -19.44 2.71 19.15
N LEU A 680 -19.05 1.86 20.08
CA LEU A 680 -18.45 0.57 19.85
C LEU A 680 -19.41 -0.49 20.37
N VAL A 681 -19.77 -1.44 19.50
CA VAL A 681 -20.60 -2.60 19.85
C VAL A 681 -19.78 -3.86 19.62
N HIS A 682 -19.63 -4.68 20.65
CA HIS A 682 -18.94 -5.97 20.58
C HIS A 682 -19.95 -7.08 20.75
N LEU A 683 -20.22 -7.81 19.68
CA LEU A 683 -21.20 -8.87 19.62
C LEU A 683 -20.50 -10.23 19.66
N ARG A 684 -20.93 -11.09 20.57
CA ARG A 684 -20.51 -12.50 20.64
C ARG A 684 -21.66 -13.40 20.29
N ARG A 685 -21.42 -14.36 19.39
CA ARG A 685 -22.36 -15.40 19.02
C ARG A 685 -22.64 -16.31 20.23
N LEU A 686 -23.91 -16.52 20.55
CA LEU A 686 -24.33 -17.45 21.60
C LEU A 686 -24.34 -18.88 21.07
N PRO A 687 -23.98 -19.88 21.89
CA PRO A 687 -24.21 -21.27 21.54
C PRO A 687 -25.68 -21.54 21.20
N ARG A 688 -25.92 -22.50 20.30
CA ARG A 688 -27.27 -22.95 19.95
C ARG A 688 -27.95 -23.64 21.10
#